data_c6ea358056487a0971ac2954a9c54db9
#
_entry.id   c6ea358056487a0971ac2954a9c54db9
#
_cell.length_a   1.000
_cell.length_b   1.000
_cell.length_c   1.000
_cell.angle_alpha   90.00
_cell.angle_beta   90.00
_cell.angle_gamma   90.00
#
_symmetry.space_group_name_H-M   'P 1'
#
loop_
_entity.id
_entity.type
_entity.pdbx_description
1 polymer ?
#
loop_
_entity_poly.entity_id
_entity_poly.type
_entity_poly.pdbx_seq_one_letter_code
_entity_poly.pdbx_strand_id
1 'polypeptide(L)'
;MPAKRQTIAELEPAANFIPRHIGPNEAETAEMLKTVGAASLEDFIGKVIPKSIRSSRPLDLPRGMAERTMLSYLRQMALRNEVYTSMIGMGYYGTVTPKVILRNVLENPGWYTAYTPYQAEVSQGRLEALLNFQQMVIDLTGLPLANASLLDEGTAAAEAMAMAKRVAKSSAHRFFVDQDTHPQTIGVIETRAKGFGIEIIVGDPATDLDAAGVFGALLSYPGSSGAVRDYRAVIGRLHGAGALAIMATDLLALALLASPGELGADVAIGSAQRFGVPMGYGGPHAAFFATRDEFKRAMPGRIIGVSVDSHGNRALRMALQTREQHIRREKATSNICTAQVLLAVIASMFAVYLGPSGIRKTAERTHRFAQIFAKAVESFGFAVTTKSFFDTVTVHAPGRAHSILARAKEKRINLRFVDADHIGIAFDQSTRRQELETLLTVFKTDALANSSIDDIDAKAGEVIPDSLRRKSDYLTHPVFSLYHSETEMLRYLRHLQAKDIALDRSMIPLGSCTMKLNATSEMIPVTWREFSMMHPFAPLEQAQGYQQLFEELHDMLAEITGFDTVSLQPNAGSQGEYAGLLAIRAYHDAHGDTKRDVCLIPVSAHGTNPASAMMVGMKVVAVACDSDGNVDIADLEAKAAQHADTLAALMVTYPSTHGVFEESIKTICAIVHRHGGQVYLDGANLNAQVGLVRPAELGADVCHMNLHKTFCIPHGGGGPGMGPIGVKAHLAPYLPGHPVVYGVNPAAGRDQTRGQVSSAPWGSASILPISWAYIAMMGGEGLRLATIMAILNANYVAKRLAPHFPIVYKGPNGFIAHECIIDLRWLKERTGLAVEDVAKRLVDYGYHAPTMSFPVVDTLMIEPTESESKRELDRFCDAMISIRREIAEVEEGKADRADNVLKRAPHTHALLMSDWVRPYSKEKAFFPLRYINADKYWPPVGRVDNVLGDRNLICTCPPMEEYLEAAE
;
A
#
# COMPACT_ATOMS: atom_id res chain seq x y z
N MET A 1 -8.66 54.28 14.07
CA MET A 1 -7.42 54.60 13.34
C MET A 1 -7.57 54.09 11.92
N PRO A 2 -7.19 54.80 10.85
CA PRO A 2 -7.20 54.21 9.50
C PRO A 2 -6.23 53.05 9.49
N ALA A 3 -6.67 51.92 8.92
CA ALA A 3 -5.85 50.71 8.79
C ALA A 3 -4.56 51.10 8.06
N LYS A 4 -3.40 50.73 8.63
CA LYS A 4 -2.09 50.99 8.02
C LYS A 4 -2.08 50.30 6.65
N ARG A 5 -1.77 51.05 5.61
CA ARG A 5 -1.71 50.52 4.22
C ARG A 5 -0.64 49.42 4.19
N GLN A 6 -1.05 48.22 3.82
CA GLN A 6 -0.14 47.11 3.64
C GLN A 6 0.75 47.31 2.40
N THR A 7 1.98 46.91 2.47
CA THR A 7 2.92 46.86 1.37
C THR A 7 2.53 45.75 0.37
N ILE A 8 3.02 45.82 -0.87
CA ILE A 8 2.81 44.73 -1.85
C ILE A 8 3.33 43.41 -1.32
N ALA A 9 4.50 43.40 -0.66
CA ALA A 9 5.08 42.21 -0.07
C ALA A 9 4.20 41.61 1.06
N GLU A 10 3.44 42.43 1.80
CA GLU A 10 2.47 41.95 2.78
C GLU A 10 1.16 41.49 2.15
N LEU A 11 0.88 41.89 0.91
CA LEU A 11 -0.29 41.48 0.15
C LEU A 11 0.00 40.31 -0.77
N GLU A 12 1.25 40.11 -1.19
CA GLU A 12 1.68 38.93 -1.91
C GLU A 12 1.66 37.72 -0.97
N PRO A 13 0.82 36.72 -1.23
CA PRO A 13 0.70 35.53 -0.37
C PRO A 13 1.93 34.65 -0.51
N ALA A 14 3.05 35.07 0.06
CA ALA A 14 4.35 34.39 -0.08
C ALA A 14 4.38 32.96 0.48
N ALA A 15 3.47 32.55 1.35
CA ALA A 15 3.42 31.21 1.92
C ALA A 15 1.97 30.80 2.23
N ASN A 16 1.08 30.92 1.27
CA ASN A 16 -0.37 30.73 1.50
C ASN A 16 -0.78 29.30 1.83
N PHE A 17 0.07 28.29 1.62
CA PHE A 17 -0.30 26.91 1.82
C PHE A 17 -0.28 26.49 3.30
N ILE A 18 0.68 27.00 4.09
CA ILE A 18 0.81 26.62 5.51
C ILE A 18 -0.52 26.80 6.28
N PRO A 19 -1.19 27.97 6.26
CA PRO A 19 -2.47 28.14 6.94
C PRO A 19 -3.65 27.43 6.27
N ARG A 20 -3.47 26.82 5.08
CA ARG A 20 -4.47 25.97 4.43
C ARG A 20 -4.32 24.51 4.81
N HIS A 21 -3.13 24.10 5.19
CA HIS A 21 -2.85 22.74 5.67
C HIS A 21 -3.07 22.61 7.18
N ILE A 22 -2.57 23.57 7.96
CA ILE A 22 -2.69 23.56 9.43
C ILE A 22 -4.10 24.01 9.83
N GLY A 23 -4.78 23.18 10.63
CA GLY A 23 -6.17 23.38 11.01
C GLY A 23 -6.38 24.54 11.98
N PRO A 24 -5.71 24.62 13.17
CA PRO A 24 -5.89 25.72 14.11
C PRO A 24 -5.24 27.03 13.64
N ASN A 25 -5.97 28.14 13.74
CA ASN A 25 -5.44 29.46 13.52
C ASN A 25 -4.71 29.99 14.77
N GLU A 26 -4.14 31.21 14.69
CA GLU A 26 -3.36 31.83 15.80
C GLU A 26 -4.17 31.99 17.09
N ALA A 27 -5.42 32.44 17.00
CA ALA A 27 -6.28 32.63 18.16
C ALA A 27 -6.65 31.30 18.83
N GLU A 28 -7.01 30.32 18.01
CA GLU A 28 -7.29 28.94 18.45
C GLU A 28 -6.04 28.29 19.06
N THR A 29 -4.86 28.47 18.45
CA THR A 29 -3.57 28.04 19.00
C THR A 29 -3.30 28.61 20.39
N ALA A 30 -3.57 29.91 20.59
CA ALA A 30 -3.42 30.55 21.87
C ALA A 30 -4.36 29.96 22.96
N GLU A 31 -5.62 29.65 22.58
CA GLU A 31 -6.55 28.95 23.48
C GLU A 31 -6.06 27.54 23.83
N MET A 32 -5.57 26.79 22.84
CA MET A 32 -5.05 25.45 23.05
C MET A 32 -3.82 25.45 23.95
N LEU A 33 -2.88 26.37 23.74
CA LEU A 33 -1.71 26.60 24.62
C LEU A 33 -2.11 26.90 26.06
N LYS A 34 -3.11 27.76 26.26
CA LYS A 34 -3.66 28.02 27.59
C LYS A 34 -4.23 26.75 28.23
N THR A 35 -4.95 25.94 27.46
CA THR A 35 -5.54 24.68 27.95
C THR A 35 -4.47 23.68 28.39
N VAL A 36 -3.38 23.56 27.63
CA VAL A 36 -2.27 22.65 27.98
C VAL A 36 -1.29 23.24 29.01
N GLY A 37 -1.40 24.53 29.35
CA GLY A 37 -0.57 25.18 30.36
C GLY A 37 0.79 25.62 29.84
N ALA A 38 0.86 26.12 28.61
CA ALA A 38 2.07 26.65 27.99
C ALA A 38 1.90 28.14 27.60
N ALA A 39 2.98 28.90 27.69
CA ALA A 39 2.98 30.33 27.39
C ALA A 39 3.13 30.62 25.89
N SER A 40 3.79 29.74 25.15
CA SER A 40 4.05 29.88 23.73
C SER A 40 4.30 28.47 23.10
N LEU A 41 4.35 28.40 21.78
CA LEU A 41 4.73 27.13 21.08
C LEU A 41 6.16 26.67 21.46
N GLU A 42 7.10 27.62 21.61
CA GLU A 42 8.47 27.27 22.02
C GLU A 42 8.55 26.80 23.48
N ASP A 43 7.81 27.42 24.40
CA ASP A 43 7.68 26.97 25.79
C ASP A 43 7.05 25.56 25.82
N PHE A 44 6.01 25.33 25.03
CA PHE A 44 5.33 24.06 24.93
C PHE A 44 6.27 22.94 24.45
N ILE A 45 6.92 23.14 23.32
CA ILE A 45 7.89 22.17 22.77
C ILE A 45 9.07 21.96 23.71
N GLY A 46 9.45 23.04 24.43
CA GLY A 46 10.43 23.02 25.50
C GLY A 46 10.12 22.00 26.61
N LYS A 47 8.84 21.85 26.92
CA LYS A 47 8.34 20.93 27.95
C LYS A 47 8.12 19.52 27.43
N VAL A 48 7.77 19.36 26.14
CA VAL A 48 7.42 18.06 25.53
C VAL A 48 8.64 17.28 25.08
N ILE A 49 9.56 17.94 24.34
CA ILE A 49 10.72 17.25 23.75
C ILE A 49 11.94 17.43 24.65
N PRO A 50 12.58 16.34 25.11
CA PRO A 50 13.81 16.39 25.88
C PRO A 50 14.92 17.16 25.16
N LYS A 51 15.66 18.00 25.90
CA LYS A 51 16.74 18.84 25.33
C LYS A 51 17.85 17.99 24.68
N SER A 52 18.10 16.80 25.22
CA SER A 52 19.15 15.86 24.75
C SER A 52 18.97 15.37 23.33
N ILE A 53 17.70 15.36 22.82
CA ILE A 53 17.36 14.81 21.51
C ILE A 53 16.99 15.86 20.47
N ARG A 54 16.81 17.14 20.86
CA ARG A 54 16.45 18.20 19.91
C ARG A 54 17.55 18.47 18.91
N SER A 55 17.18 18.61 17.65
CA SER A 55 18.11 19.12 16.64
C SER A 55 18.56 20.54 16.98
N SER A 56 19.85 20.82 16.79
CA SER A 56 20.46 22.10 17.06
C SER A 56 20.31 23.13 15.94
N ARG A 57 19.93 22.67 14.73
CA ARG A 57 19.80 23.50 13.54
C ARG A 57 18.41 23.36 12.89
N PRO A 58 17.90 24.43 12.25
CA PRO A 58 16.68 24.33 11.45
C PRO A 58 16.89 23.40 10.24
N LEU A 59 15.78 23.07 9.57
CA LEU A 59 15.84 22.37 8.28
C LEU A 59 16.39 23.32 7.21
N ASP A 60 17.41 22.86 6.50
CA ASP A 60 17.97 23.56 5.32
C ASP A 60 17.16 23.20 4.07
N LEU A 61 15.91 23.64 4.06
CA LEU A 61 14.99 23.47 2.95
C LEU A 61 14.57 24.84 2.42
N PRO A 62 14.26 24.95 1.12
CA PRO A 62 13.74 26.17 0.54
C PRO A 62 12.51 26.69 1.29
N ARG A 63 12.26 27.99 1.20
CA ARG A 63 11.02 28.60 1.74
C ARG A 63 9.81 28.02 0.99
N GLY A 64 8.70 27.81 1.72
CA GLY A 64 7.47 27.26 1.18
C GLY A 64 6.95 27.98 -0.07
N MET A 65 6.57 27.21 -1.07
CA MET A 65 6.01 27.71 -2.34
C MET A 65 4.50 27.94 -2.22
N ALA A 66 3.97 28.95 -2.94
CA ALA A 66 2.53 29.04 -3.19
C ALA A 66 2.08 27.90 -4.14
N GLU A 67 0.83 27.42 -4.00
CA GLU A 67 0.27 26.34 -4.82
C GLU A 67 0.49 26.56 -6.32
N ARG A 68 0.24 27.78 -6.83
CA ARG A 68 0.46 28.12 -8.24
C ARG A 68 1.91 27.94 -8.66
N THR A 69 2.86 28.36 -7.83
CA THR A 69 4.30 28.24 -8.12
C THR A 69 4.72 26.79 -8.13
N MET A 70 4.29 26.02 -7.13
CA MET A 70 4.55 24.60 -7.01
C MET A 70 4.02 23.83 -8.22
N LEU A 71 2.74 24.04 -8.60
CA LEU A 71 2.16 23.38 -9.78
C LEU A 71 2.88 23.76 -11.08
N SER A 72 3.30 25.04 -11.23
CA SER A 72 4.08 25.47 -12.39
C SER A 72 5.45 24.79 -12.44
N TYR A 73 6.12 24.67 -11.31
CA TYR A 73 7.43 24.02 -11.21
C TYR A 73 7.33 22.52 -11.54
N LEU A 74 6.40 21.82 -10.90
CA LEU A 74 6.14 20.40 -11.20
C LEU A 74 5.72 20.18 -12.66
N ARG A 75 4.97 21.12 -13.24
CA ARG A 75 4.61 21.03 -14.66
C ARG A 75 5.84 21.14 -15.57
N GLN A 76 6.77 22.03 -15.27
CA GLN A 76 8.04 22.13 -16.01
C GLN A 76 8.87 20.86 -15.84
N MET A 77 8.96 20.33 -14.62
CA MET A 77 9.62 19.05 -14.33
C MET A 77 8.99 17.90 -15.13
N ALA A 78 7.65 17.78 -15.10
CA ALA A 78 6.92 16.76 -15.84
C ALA A 78 7.21 16.83 -17.35
N LEU A 79 7.27 18.03 -17.93
CA LEU A 79 7.54 18.26 -19.36
C LEU A 79 8.95 17.85 -19.79
N ARG A 80 9.87 17.57 -18.86
CA ARG A 80 11.17 16.96 -19.16
C ARG A 80 11.08 15.46 -19.42
N ASN A 81 9.93 14.84 -19.09
CA ASN A 81 9.66 13.44 -19.43
C ASN A 81 9.14 13.34 -20.86
N GLU A 82 9.72 12.45 -21.65
CA GLU A 82 9.30 12.17 -23.01
C GLU A 82 8.48 10.87 -23.08
N VAL A 83 7.17 11.01 -23.14
CA VAL A 83 6.26 9.85 -23.22
C VAL A 83 6.25 9.30 -24.64
N TYR A 84 6.90 8.16 -24.84
CA TYR A 84 6.89 7.38 -26.07
C TYR A 84 5.81 6.31 -26.05
N THR A 85 5.40 5.83 -27.22
CA THR A 85 4.57 4.63 -27.30
C THR A 85 5.38 3.44 -26.76
N SER A 86 4.95 2.87 -25.65
CA SER A 86 5.65 1.73 -25.06
C SER A 86 5.15 0.42 -25.66
N MET A 87 6.08 -0.37 -26.17
CA MET A 87 5.87 -1.75 -26.59
C MET A 87 6.89 -2.67 -25.89
N ILE A 88 7.31 -2.30 -24.69
CA ILE A 88 8.27 -3.04 -23.88
C ILE A 88 7.60 -4.26 -23.21
N GLY A 89 6.38 -4.10 -22.69
CA GLY A 89 5.69 -5.16 -21.96
C GLY A 89 6.29 -5.40 -20.59
N MET A 90 6.69 -6.64 -20.29
CA MET A 90 7.34 -7.04 -19.03
C MET A 90 6.51 -6.70 -17.78
N GLY A 91 5.18 -6.96 -17.84
CA GLY A 91 4.28 -6.75 -16.70
C GLY A 91 3.70 -5.33 -16.58
N TYR A 92 4.09 -4.38 -17.47
CA TYR A 92 3.58 -3.01 -17.50
C TYR A 92 3.05 -2.67 -18.89
N TYR A 93 1.79 -2.24 -18.96
CA TYR A 93 1.07 -2.06 -20.22
C TYR A 93 0.24 -0.78 -20.22
N GLY A 94 0.11 -0.14 -21.36
CA GLY A 94 -0.78 0.98 -21.54
C GLY A 94 -2.24 0.56 -21.39
N THR A 95 -3.01 1.32 -20.63
CA THR A 95 -4.44 1.10 -20.40
C THR A 95 -5.21 2.42 -20.52
N VAL A 96 -6.50 2.34 -20.84
CA VAL A 96 -7.37 3.49 -20.95
C VAL A 96 -8.30 3.54 -19.72
N THR A 97 -7.90 4.31 -18.71
CA THR A 97 -8.72 4.53 -17.51
C THR A 97 -10.01 5.25 -17.89
N PRO A 98 -11.21 4.66 -17.67
CA PRO A 98 -12.47 5.37 -17.89
C PRO A 98 -12.53 6.64 -17.05
N LYS A 99 -12.98 7.76 -17.66
CA LYS A 99 -12.92 9.07 -17.00
C LYS A 99 -13.86 9.17 -15.80
N VAL A 100 -14.95 8.44 -15.81
CA VAL A 100 -15.87 8.33 -14.67
C VAL A 100 -15.19 7.66 -13.46
N ILE A 101 -14.31 6.67 -13.68
CA ILE A 101 -13.53 6.02 -12.61
C ILE A 101 -12.38 6.94 -12.16
N LEU A 102 -11.63 7.51 -13.10
CA LEU A 102 -10.53 8.42 -12.79
C LEU A 102 -10.98 9.52 -11.84
N ARG A 103 -12.04 10.27 -12.23
CA ARG A 103 -12.52 11.42 -11.47
C ARG A 103 -13.21 11.05 -10.15
N ASN A 104 -13.95 9.93 -10.13
CA ASN A 104 -14.79 9.58 -8.97
C ASN A 104 -14.16 8.53 -8.04
N VAL A 105 -12.94 8.06 -8.33
CA VAL A 105 -12.15 7.21 -7.44
C VAL A 105 -10.78 7.83 -7.20
N LEU A 106 -9.91 7.94 -8.21
CA LEU A 106 -8.53 8.39 -8.03
C LEU A 106 -8.44 9.88 -7.63
N GLU A 107 -9.31 10.73 -8.16
CA GLU A 107 -9.36 12.17 -7.86
C GLU A 107 -10.40 12.53 -6.77
N ASN A 108 -11.05 11.53 -6.15
CA ASN A 108 -12.11 11.75 -5.19
C ASN A 108 -11.67 11.49 -3.74
N PRO A 109 -11.62 12.51 -2.86
CA PRO A 109 -11.17 12.37 -1.49
C PRO A 109 -12.00 11.37 -0.66
N GLY A 110 -13.28 11.17 -0.97
CA GLY A 110 -14.11 10.16 -0.31
C GLY A 110 -13.61 8.72 -0.53
N TRP A 111 -12.78 8.49 -1.54
CA TRP A 111 -12.12 7.21 -1.79
C TRP A 111 -10.66 7.21 -1.34
N TYR A 112 -9.86 8.22 -1.73
CA TYR A 112 -8.42 8.17 -1.49
C TYR A 112 -8.01 8.57 -0.07
N THR A 113 -8.85 9.27 0.70
CA THR A 113 -8.53 9.63 2.10
C THR A 113 -9.03 8.62 3.14
N ALA A 114 -9.68 7.56 2.74
CA ALA A 114 -10.13 6.50 3.64
C ALA A 114 -8.97 5.63 4.16
N TYR A 115 -9.19 4.95 5.29
CA TYR A 115 -8.23 4.00 5.87
C TYR A 115 -8.57 2.55 5.55
N THR A 116 -7.69 1.62 5.90
CA THR A 116 -7.94 0.18 5.85
C THR A 116 -9.25 -0.17 6.55
N PRO A 117 -10.13 -1.00 5.97
CA PRO A 117 -11.48 -1.24 6.46
C PRO A 117 -11.53 -2.16 7.70
N TYR A 118 -10.73 -1.88 8.73
CA TYR A 118 -10.75 -2.62 10.00
C TYR A 118 -12.09 -2.49 10.73
N GLN A 119 -12.77 -1.35 10.58
CA GLN A 119 -14.11 -1.13 11.13
C GLN A 119 -15.14 -1.27 10.00
N ALA A 120 -15.73 -2.45 9.94
CA ALA A 120 -16.61 -2.86 8.87
C ALA A 120 -17.83 -1.93 8.71
N GLU A 121 -18.40 -1.46 9.83
CA GLU A 121 -19.64 -0.67 9.86
C GLU A 121 -19.51 0.71 9.20
N VAL A 122 -18.28 1.22 9.03
CA VAL A 122 -17.98 2.50 8.36
C VAL A 122 -17.21 2.32 7.06
N SER A 123 -17.24 1.12 6.50
CA SER A 123 -16.39 0.74 5.36
C SER A 123 -17.11 -0.18 4.35
N GLN A 124 -18.43 -0.25 4.38
CA GLN A 124 -19.20 -1.21 3.57
C GLN A 124 -19.04 -0.99 2.07
N GLY A 125 -18.85 0.25 1.64
CA GLY A 125 -18.64 0.56 0.21
C GLY A 125 -17.26 0.10 -0.29
N ARG A 126 -16.19 0.36 0.47
CA ARG A 126 -14.84 -0.14 0.13
C ARG A 126 -14.78 -1.66 0.18
N LEU A 127 -15.41 -2.27 1.17
CA LEU A 127 -15.48 -3.72 1.31
C LEU A 127 -16.21 -4.35 0.11
N GLU A 128 -17.29 -3.74 -0.37
CA GLU A 128 -17.99 -4.21 -1.57
C GLU A 128 -17.12 -4.09 -2.82
N ALA A 129 -16.43 -2.95 -3.01
CA ALA A 129 -15.51 -2.78 -4.12
C ALA A 129 -14.35 -3.79 -4.11
N LEU A 130 -13.84 -4.13 -2.92
CA LEU A 130 -12.79 -5.15 -2.76
C LEU A 130 -13.32 -6.58 -2.94
N LEU A 131 -14.57 -6.83 -2.56
CA LEU A 131 -15.22 -8.12 -2.85
C LEU A 131 -15.39 -8.31 -4.36
N ASN A 132 -15.76 -7.24 -5.08
CA ASN A 132 -15.79 -7.24 -6.55
C ASN A 132 -14.41 -7.54 -7.16
N PHE A 133 -13.33 -7.00 -6.55
CA PHE A 133 -11.96 -7.31 -6.96
C PHE A 133 -11.64 -8.80 -6.78
N GLN A 134 -11.97 -9.37 -5.62
CA GLN A 134 -11.77 -10.80 -5.35
C GLN A 134 -12.56 -11.66 -6.34
N GLN A 135 -13.83 -11.34 -6.58
CA GLN A 135 -14.66 -12.05 -7.54
C GLN A 135 -14.09 -12.00 -8.96
N MET A 136 -13.65 -10.83 -9.40
CA MET A 136 -12.98 -10.66 -10.69
C MET A 136 -11.76 -11.58 -10.84
N VAL A 137 -10.91 -11.62 -9.82
CA VAL A 137 -9.71 -12.48 -9.83
C VAL A 137 -10.08 -13.96 -9.78
N ILE A 138 -11.04 -14.34 -8.96
CA ILE A 138 -11.56 -15.73 -8.88
C ILE A 138 -12.07 -16.20 -10.25
N ASP A 139 -12.93 -15.41 -10.88
CA ASP A 139 -13.55 -15.74 -12.16
C ASP A 139 -12.52 -15.88 -13.29
N LEU A 140 -11.55 -14.95 -13.33
CA LEU A 140 -10.53 -14.98 -14.40
C LEU A 140 -9.51 -16.09 -14.17
N THR A 141 -9.06 -16.33 -12.94
CA THR A 141 -8.07 -17.36 -12.64
C THR A 141 -8.63 -18.76 -12.53
N GLY A 142 -9.95 -18.92 -12.34
CA GLY A 142 -10.61 -20.20 -12.12
C GLY A 142 -10.24 -20.85 -10.78
N LEU A 143 -9.69 -20.11 -9.84
CA LEU A 143 -9.36 -20.55 -8.48
C LEU A 143 -10.39 -20.02 -7.48
N PRO A 144 -10.80 -20.80 -6.47
CA PRO A 144 -12.00 -20.49 -5.67
C PRO A 144 -11.81 -19.36 -4.64
N LEU A 145 -10.59 -18.93 -4.40
CA LEU A 145 -10.30 -17.92 -3.37
C LEU A 145 -9.25 -16.91 -3.87
N ALA A 146 -9.49 -15.63 -3.68
CA ALA A 146 -8.54 -14.56 -3.95
C ALA A 146 -8.44 -13.60 -2.75
N ASN A 147 -7.30 -12.91 -2.62
CA ASN A 147 -7.12 -11.83 -1.66
C ASN A 147 -7.57 -10.46 -2.21
N ALA A 148 -7.60 -9.47 -1.32
CA ALA A 148 -8.00 -8.10 -1.64
C ALA A 148 -6.82 -7.19 -2.02
N SER A 149 -5.78 -7.69 -2.59
CA SER A 149 -4.54 -7.16 -3.18
C SER A 149 -3.26 -7.44 -2.39
N LEU A 150 -2.15 -7.40 -3.12
CA LEU A 150 -0.77 -7.33 -2.65
C LEU A 150 -0.07 -6.11 -3.28
N LEU A 151 1.26 -5.99 -3.07
CA LEU A 151 2.01 -4.78 -3.42
C LEU A 151 2.35 -4.70 -4.92
N ASP A 152 2.92 -5.77 -5.50
CA ASP A 152 3.25 -5.91 -6.91
C ASP A 152 3.43 -7.39 -7.28
N GLU A 153 3.65 -7.70 -8.56
CA GLU A 153 3.80 -9.08 -9.03
C GLU A 153 4.98 -9.81 -8.38
N GLY A 154 6.15 -9.17 -8.34
CA GLY A 154 7.35 -9.79 -7.74
C GLY A 154 7.15 -10.11 -6.27
N THR A 155 6.50 -9.21 -5.52
CA THR A 155 6.14 -9.46 -4.11
C THR A 155 5.12 -10.61 -4.00
N ALA A 156 4.10 -10.65 -4.87
CA ALA A 156 3.12 -11.73 -4.88
C ALA A 156 3.77 -13.09 -5.19
N ALA A 157 4.72 -13.14 -6.12
CA ALA A 157 5.50 -14.34 -6.45
C ALA A 157 6.36 -14.82 -5.27
N ALA A 158 7.04 -13.89 -4.60
CA ALA A 158 7.84 -14.19 -3.40
C ALA A 158 6.97 -14.69 -2.22
N GLU A 159 5.79 -14.10 -2.02
CA GLU A 159 4.82 -14.58 -1.03
C GLU A 159 4.27 -15.97 -1.39
N ALA A 160 4.05 -16.25 -2.70
CA ALA A 160 3.62 -17.56 -3.16
C ALA A 160 4.68 -18.64 -2.93
N MET A 161 5.96 -18.34 -3.19
CA MET A 161 7.09 -19.21 -2.83
C MET A 161 7.12 -19.48 -1.33
N ALA A 162 7.02 -18.43 -0.50
CA ALA A 162 7.03 -18.57 0.95
C ALA A 162 5.82 -19.37 1.48
N MET A 163 4.64 -19.20 0.88
CA MET A 163 3.47 -20.03 1.19
C MET A 163 3.70 -21.48 0.77
N ALA A 164 4.17 -21.74 -0.45
CA ALA A 164 4.44 -23.07 -0.94
C ALA A 164 5.41 -23.83 -0.03
N LYS A 165 6.48 -23.19 0.43
CA LYS A 165 7.45 -23.78 1.40
C LYS A 165 6.77 -24.28 2.68
N ARG A 166 5.72 -23.61 3.14
CA ARG A 166 5.01 -23.98 4.38
C ARG A 166 3.96 -25.07 4.19
N VAL A 167 3.34 -25.18 3.01
CA VAL A 167 2.18 -26.03 2.81
C VAL A 167 2.40 -27.21 1.86
N ALA A 168 3.48 -27.21 1.08
CA ALA A 168 3.82 -28.32 0.19
C ALA A 168 4.10 -29.60 1.00
N LYS A 169 3.73 -30.74 0.42
CA LYS A 169 4.03 -32.06 0.98
C LYS A 169 5.48 -32.49 0.73
N SER A 170 6.12 -31.89 -0.28
CA SER A 170 7.53 -32.12 -0.59
C SER A 170 8.43 -31.58 0.52
N SER A 171 9.44 -32.37 0.94
CA SER A 171 10.47 -31.96 1.90
C SER A 171 11.66 -31.23 1.28
N ALA A 172 11.66 -31.00 -0.02
CA ALA A 172 12.73 -30.32 -0.74
C ALA A 172 12.97 -28.88 -0.22
N HIS A 173 14.18 -28.38 -0.46
CA HIS A 173 14.59 -27.02 -0.06
C HIS A 173 14.78 -26.08 -1.25
N ARG A 174 14.52 -26.57 -2.47
CA ARG A 174 14.67 -25.81 -3.70
C ARG A 174 13.33 -25.38 -4.27
N PHE A 175 13.33 -24.21 -4.92
CA PHE A 175 12.19 -23.66 -5.64
C PHE A 175 12.57 -23.42 -7.09
N PHE A 176 11.76 -23.86 -8.03
CA PHE A 176 11.99 -23.68 -9.45
C PHE A 176 11.28 -22.40 -9.96
N VAL A 177 11.96 -21.65 -10.82
CA VAL A 177 11.40 -20.48 -11.50
C VAL A 177 11.60 -20.64 -13.00
N ASP A 178 10.52 -20.56 -13.75
CA ASP A 178 10.56 -20.56 -15.21
C ASP A 178 11.45 -19.41 -15.70
N GLN A 179 12.45 -19.72 -16.54
CA GLN A 179 13.37 -18.72 -17.11
C GLN A 179 12.66 -17.62 -17.91
N ASP A 180 11.42 -17.88 -18.37
CA ASP A 180 10.59 -16.91 -19.07
C ASP A 180 9.79 -15.98 -18.12
N THR A 181 10.01 -16.06 -16.81
CA THR A 181 9.50 -15.10 -15.83
C THR A 181 10.15 -13.73 -16.02
N HIS A 182 9.44 -12.67 -15.72
CA HIS A 182 9.99 -11.31 -15.79
C HIS A 182 11.22 -11.16 -14.90
N PRO A 183 12.34 -10.58 -15.39
CA PRO A 183 13.59 -10.47 -14.61
C PRO A 183 13.42 -9.78 -13.26
N GLN A 184 12.58 -8.76 -13.17
CA GLN A 184 12.29 -8.07 -11.92
C GLN A 184 11.52 -8.97 -10.94
N THR A 185 10.70 -9.87 -11.39
CA THR A 185 9.99 -10.86 -10.55
C THR A 185 10.97 -11.91 -10.03
N ILE A 186 11.89 -12.40 -10.86
CA ILE A 186 12.98 -13.30 -10.45
C ILE A 186 13.83 -12.65 -9.36
N GLY A 187 14.25 -11.38 -9.55
CA GLY A 187 15.09 -10.66 -8.58
C GLY A 187 14.45 -10.50 -7.20
N VAL A 188 13.13 -10.25 -7.13
CA VAL A 188 12.41 -10.19 -5.84
C VAL A 188 12.33 -11.58 -5.18
N ILE A 189 12.08 -12.64 -5.96
CA ILE A 189 12.08 -14.04 -5.47
C ILE A 189 13.45 -14.40 -4.88
N GLU A 190 14.54 -14.14 -5.62
CA GLU A 190 15.90 -14.41 -5.18
C GLU A 190 16.25 -13.67 -3.90
N THR A 191 15.86 -12.40 -3.77
CA THR A 191 16.05 -11.62 -2.56
C THR A 191 15.32 -12.25 -1.36
N ARG A 192 14.07 -12.62 -1.53
CA ARG A 192 13.25 -13.25 -0.50
C ARG A 192 13.77 -14.64 -0.11
N ALA A 193 14.23 -15.42 -1.09
CA ALA A 193 14.72 -16.79 -0.90
C ALA A 193 15.92 -16.86 0.05
N LYS A 194 16.83 -15.86 -0.01
CA LYS A 194 18.02 -15.79 0.86
C LYS A 194 17.66 -15.82 2.35
N GLY A 195 16.70 -15.01 2.77
CA GLY A 195 16.27 -14.94 4.17
C GLY A 195 15.69 -16.25 4.71
N PHE A 196 15.11 -17.07 3.82
CA PHE A 196 14.53 -18.37 4.17
C PHE A 196 15.44 -19.55 3.89
N GLY A 197 16.67 -19.35 3.41
CA GLY A 197 17.60 -20.41 3.03
C GLY A 197 17.08 -21.28 1.89
N ILE A 198 16.31 -20.71 0.97
CA ILE A 198 15.76 -21.40 -0.20
C ILE A 198 16.73 -21.25 -1.38
N GLU A 199 17.07 -22.36 -2.03
CA GLU A 199 17.83 -22.37 -3.28
C GLU A 199 16.87 -22.16 -4.47
N ILE A 200 17.19 -21.17 -5.32
CA ILE A 200 16.40 -20.88 -6.54
C ILE A 200 17.08 -21.55 -7.73
N ILE A 201 16.27 -22.27 -8.53
CA ILE A 201 16.67 -22.85 -9.82
C ILE A 201 15.89 -22.14 -10.91
N VAL A 202 16.57 -21.41 -11.79
CA VAL A 202 15.97 -20.77 -12.99
C VAL A 202 16.27 -21.65 -14.21
N GLY A 203 15.24 -22.04 -14.96
CA GLY A 203 15.42 -22.93 -16.12
C GLY A 203 14.15 -23.12 -16.95
N ASP A 204 14.22 -23.93 -17.99
CA ASP A 204 13.04 -24.33 -18.80
C ASP A 204 12.24 -25.41 -18.05
N PRO A 205 10.95 -25.19 -17.75
CA PRO A 205 10.11 -26.17 -17.05
C PRO A 205 9.95 -27.53 -17.76
N ALA A 206 10.19 -27.56 -19.08
CA ALA A 206 10.07 -28.80 -19.87
C ALA A 206 11.29 -29.71 -19.69
N THR A 207 12.50 -29.14 -19.64
CA THR A 207 13.79 -29.87 -19.67
C THR A 207 14.53 -29.88 -18.35
N ASP A 208 14.50 -28.78 -17.58
CA ASP A 208 15.39 -28.55 -16.45
C ASP A 208 14.70 -28.79 -15.10
N LEU A 209 13.36 -28.95 -15.07
CA LEU A 209 12.61 -29.14 -13.84
C LEU A 209 12.72 -30.60 -13.33
N ASP A 210 13.43 -30.79 -12.24
CA ASP A 210 13.36 -31.97 -11.39
C ASP A 210 12.23 -31.78 -10.35
N ALA A 211 11.04 -32.32 -10.66
CA ALA A 211 9.87 -32.16 -9.81
C ALA A 211 10.03 -32.76 -8.39
N ALA A 212 10.84 -33.83 -8.25
CA ALA A 212 11.11 -34.43 -6.93
C ALA A 212 12.07 -33.59 -6.08
N GLY A 213 12.93 -32.81 -6.72
CA GLY A 213 13.94 -31.99 -6.05
C GLY A 213 13.45 -30.61 -5.61
N VAL A 214 12.16 -30.26 -5.82
CA VAL A 214 11.60 -28.95 -5.47
C VAL A 214 10.36 -29.06 -4.60
N PHE A 215 10.05 -28.02 -3.82
CA PHE A 215 8.78 -27.95 -3.09
C PHE A 215 7.69 -27.19 -3.86
N GLY A 216 8.07 -26.50 -4.94
CA GLY A 216 7.15 -25.78 -5.81
C GLY A 216 7.86 -25.17 -7.01
N ALA A 217 7.09 -24.71 -7.98
CA ALA A 217 7.57 -24.06 -9.17
C ALA A 217 6.70 -22.86 -9.55
N LEU A 218 7.33 -21.76 -10.02
CA LEU A 218 6.67 -20.64 -10.67
C LEU A 218 6.75 -20.82 -12.19
N LEU A 219 5.59 -20.82 -12.85
CA LEU A 219 5.41 -21.00 -14.29
C LEU A 219 4.80 -19.72 -14.87
N SER A 220 5.33 -19.21 -15.96
CA SER A 220 4.89 -17.92 -16.56
C SER A 220 3.86 -18.14 -17.68
N TYR A 221 2.69 -17.50 -17.58
CA TYR A 221 1.56 -17.71 -18.49
C TYR A 221 0.77 -16.41 -18.75
N PRO A 222 1.12 -15.66 -19.83
CA PRO A 222 2.27 -15.83 -20.72
C PRO A 222 3.59 -15.45 -20.07
N GLY A 223 4.70 -15.88 -20.70
CA GLY A 223 6.05 -15.51 -20.27
C GLY A 223 6.52 -14.16 -20.81
N SER A 224 7.73 -13.73 -20.42
CA SER A 224 8.37 -12.50 -20.89
C SER A 224 8.61 -12.50 -22.39
N SER A 225 8.90 -13.66 -22.98
CA SER A 225 9.02 -13.81 -24.44
C SER A 225 7.69 -13.66 -25.20
N GLY A 226 6.58 -13.68 -24.45
CA GLY A 226 5.21 -13.75 -24.96
C GLY A 226 4.69 -15.17 -25.10
N ALA A 227 5.51 -16.19 -24.82
CA ALA A 227 5.13 -17.59 -25.04
C ALA A 227 3.96 -18.03 -24.14
N VAL A 228 2.97 -18.65 -24.79
CA VAL A 228 1.85 -19.35 -24.12
C VAL A 228 2.11 -20.83 -24.22
N ARG A 229 2.34 -21.51 -23.09
CA ARG A 229 2.70 -22.92 -22.99
C ARG A 229 1.63 -23.74 -22.27
N ASP A 230 1.44 -25.01 -22.66
CA ASP A 230 0.58 -25.93 -21.92
C ASP A 230 1.36 -26.57 -20.76
N TYR A 231 1.05 -26.16 -19.55
CA TYR A 231 1.71 -26.65 -18.35
C TYR A 231 1.05 -27.85 -17.66
N ARG A 232 -0.03 -28.41 -18.18
CA ARG A 232 -0.74 -29.56 -17.55
C ARG A 232 0.19 -30.73 -17.21
N ALA A 233 1.08 -31.08 -18.12
CA ALA A 233 2.04 -32.20 -17.89
C ALA A 233 3.08 -31.81 -16.80
N VAL A 234 3.55 -30.57 -16.77
CA VAL A 234 4.48 -30.05 -15.76
C VAL A 234 3.80 -30.04 -14.39
N ILE A 235 2.58 -29.52 -14.31
CA ILE A 235 1.77 -29.48 -13.09
C ILE A 235 1.51 -30.90 -12.57
N GLY A 236 1.18 -31.84 -13.44
CA GLY A 236 0.99 -33.25 -13.06
C GLY A 236 2.25 -33.87 -12.44
N ARG A 237 3.45 -33.55 -12.97
CA ARG A 237 4.73 -34.01 -12.38
C ARG A 237 4.97 -33.40 -11.01
N LEU A 238 4.72 -32.08 -10.83
CA LEU A 238 4.85 -31.40 -9.53
C LEU A 238 3.92 -32.01 -8.48
N HIS A 239 2.64 -32.21 -8.81
CA HIS A 239 1.66 -32.83 -7.91
C HIS A 239 2.05 -34.25 -7.54
N GLY A 240 2.55 -35.05 -8.51
CA GLY A 240 3.04 -36.40 -8.26
C GLY A 240 4.20 -36.44 -7.26
N ALA A 241 4.98 -35.38 -7.17
CA ALA A 241 6.08 -35.19 -6.21
C ALA A 241 5.68 -34.48 -4.91
N GLY A 242 4.41 -34.07 -4.77
CA GLY A 242 3.92 -33.31 -3.62
C GLY A 242 4.36 -31.83 -3.60
N ALA A 243 4.83 -31.33 -4.73
CA ALA A 243 5.22 -29.93 -4.94
C ALA A 243 4.04 -29.10 -5.46
N LEU A 244 4.05 -27.78 -5.23
CA LEU A 244 3.00 -26.87 -5.68
C LEU A 244 3.32 -26.24 -7.04
N ALA A 245 2.29 -26.06 -7.86
CA ALA A 245 2.33 -25.34 -9.11
C ALA A 245 1.77 -23.93 -8.94
N ILE A 246 2.62 -22.90 -9.12
CA ILE A 246 2.26 -21.50 -9.07
C ILE A 246 2.32 -20.95 -10.49
N MET A 247 1.31 -20.20 -10.92
CA MET A 247 1.30 -19.54 -12.24
C MET A 247 1.34 -18.02 -12.09
N ALA A 248 2.36 -17.37 -12.65
CA ALA A 248 2.37 -15.93 -12.89
C ALA A 248 1.59 -15.65 -14.18
N THR A 249 0.54 -14.82 -14.09
CA THR A 249 -0.40 -14.66 -15.20
C THR A 249 -0.93 -13.24 -15.35
N ASP A 250 -1.47 -12.96 -16.55
CA ASP A 250 -2.04 -11.67 -16.94
C ASP A 250 -3.58 -11.79 -17.03
N LEU A 251 -4.30 -11.01 -16.22
CA LEU A 251 -5.78 -11.07 -16.18
C LEU A 251 -6.44 -10.77 -17.53
N LEU A 252 -5.86 -9.89 -18.38
CA LEU A 252 -6.42 -9.62 -19.70
C LEU A 252 -6.22 -10.81 -20.65
N ALA A 253 -5.07 -11.47 -20.59
CA ALA A 253 -4.81 -12.69 -21.35
C ALA A 253 -5.80 -13.80 -20.99
N LEU A 254 -6.18 -13.91 -19.71
CA LEU A 254 -7.13 -14.89 -19.22
C LEU A 254 -8.57 -14.70 -19.75
N ALA A 255 -8.87 -13.58 -20.40
CA ALA A 255 -10.13 -13.43 -21.14
C ALA A 255 -10.18 -14.33 -22.40
N LEU A 256 -9.02 -14.78 -22.93
CA LEU A 256 -8.89 -15.62 -24.12
C LEU A 256 -8.23 -16.96 -23.82
N LEU A 257 -7.40 -17.07 -22.77
CA LEU A 257 -6.65 -18.26 -22.40
C LEU A 257 -7.36 -19.07 -21.34
N ALA A 258 -7.24 -20.40 -21.40
CA ALA A 258 -7.67 -21.30 -20.34
C ALA A 258 -7.08 -20.83 -19.00
N SER A 259 -7.91 -20.83 -17.97
CA SER A 259 -7.50 -20.30 -16.67
C SER A 259 -6.48 -21.18 -15.95
N PRO A 260 -5.65 -20.63 -15.05
CA PRO A 260 -4.75 -21.40 -14.20
C PRO A 260 -5.45 -22.55 -13.46
N GLY A 261 -6.67 -22.33 -12.96
CA GLY A 261 -7.48 -23.37 -12.31
C GLY A 261 -7.84 -24.51 -13.25
N GLU A 262 -8.22 -24.24 -14.53
CA GLU A 262 -8.49 -25.27 -15.55
C GLU A 262 -7.22 -26.03 -15.95
N LEU A 263 -6.04 -25.42 -15.84
CA LEU A 263 -4.75 -26.07 -16.07
C LEU A 263 -4.28 -26.89 -14.86
N GLY A 264 -4.92 -26.71 -13.68
CA GLY A 264 -4.62 -27.46 -12.46
C GLY A 264 -3.67 -26.75 -11.50
N ALA A 265 -3.39 -25.45 -11.67
CA ALA A 265 -2.54 -24.68 -10.77
C ALA A 265 -3.09 -24.66 -9.34
N ASP A 266 -2.18 -24.58 -8.36
CA ASP A 266 -2.50 -24.43 -6.94
C ASP A 266 -2.65 -22.95 -6.55
N VAL A 267 -1.86 -22.09 -7.21
CA VAL A 267 -1.81 -20.65 -6.98
C VAL A 267 -1.70 -19.92 -8.32
N ALA A 268 -2.37 -18.79 -8.43
CA ALA A 268 -2.17 -17.82 -9.50
C ALA A 268 -1.84 -16.45 -8.91
N ILE A 269 -0.82 -15.80 -9.45
CA ILE A 269 -0.39 -14.44 -9.07
C ILE A 269 -0.23 -13.57 -10.30
N GLY A 270 -0.17 -12.26 -10.11
CA GLY A 270 0.11 -11.30 -11.18
C GLY A 270 -0.27 -9.90 -10.79
N SER A 271 -0.26 -8.99 -11.77
CA SER A 271 -0.66 -7.60 -11.61
C SER A 271 -2.03 -7.32 -12.23
N ALA A 272 -2.88 -6.55 -11.52
CA ALA A 272 -4.15 -6.06 -12.06
C ALA A 272 -4.01 -4.69 -12.78
N GLN A 273 -2.78 -4.25 -13.06
CA GLN A 273 -2.48 -2.93 -13.63
C GLN A 273 -3.23 -2.69 -14.94
N ARG A 274 -3.34 -3.69 -15.82
CA ARG A 274 -4.04 -3.58 -17.12
C ARG A 274 -5.51 -3.25 -17.02
N PHE A 275 -6.11 -3.38 -15.84
CA PHE A 275 -7.50 -3.05 -15.56
C PHE A 275 -7.66 -1.57 -15.15
N GLY A 276 -7.28 -0.69 -16.04
CA GLY A 276 -7.51 0.75 -15.92
C GLY A 276 -6.54 1.52 -15.01
N VAL A 277 -5.47 0.91 -14.53
CA VAL A 277 -4.47 1.58 -13.69
C VAL A 277 -3.31 2.07 -14.57
N PRO A 278 -2.96 3.37 -14.57
CA PRO A 278 -1.85 3.89 -15.36
C PRO A 278 -0.52 3.21 -15.00
N MET A 279 0.43 3.15 -15.94
CA MET A 279 1.77 2.56 -15.72
C MET A 279 2.57 3.29 -14.63
N GLY A 280 2.45 4.62 -14.54
CA GLY A 280 2.98 5.43 -13.44
C GLY A 280 4.46 5.25 -13.15
N TYR A 281 5.28 5.00 -14.16
CA TYR A 281 6.71 4.72 -14.03
C TYR A 281 7.02 3.57 -13.04
N GLY A 282 6.10 2.59 -12.97
CA GLY A 282 6.22 1.40 -12.15
C GLY A 282 5.20 1.22 -11.03
N GLY A 283 4.38 2.22 -10.79
CA GLY A 283 3.31 2.06 -9.79
C GLY A 283 2.83 3.37 -9.17
N PRO A 284 1.84 3.22 -8.25
CA PRO A 284 1.41 1.98 -7.56
C PRO A 284 0.50 1.08 -8.42
N HIS A 285 0.60 -0.25 -8.21
CA HIS A 285 -0.24 -1.24 -8.89
C HIS A 285 -0.74 -2.30 -7.89
N ALA A 286 -1.99 -2.76 -8.06
CA ALA A 286 -2.51 -3.86 -7.25
C ALA A 286 -2.09 -5.21 -7.84
N ALA A 287 -1.31 -5.99 -7.09
CA ALA A 287 -1.11 -7.39 -7.40
C ALA A 287 -2.27 -8.22 -6.83
N PHE A 288 -2.51 -9.39 -7.42
CA PHE A 288 -3.47 -10.37 -6.95
C PHE A 288 -2.78 -11.68 -6.57
N PHE A 289 -3.48 -12.43 -5.74
CA PHE A 289 -3.10 -13.77 -5.32
C PHE A 289 -4.38 -14.59 -5.21
N ALA A 290 -4.49 -15.64 -6.02
CA ALA A 290 -5.60 -16.59 -5.97
C ALA A 290 -5.09 -17.99 -5.64
N THR A 291 -5.88 -18.80 -4.93
CA THR A 291 -5.47 -20.14 -4.52
C THR A 291 -6.67 -21.05 -4.24
N ARG A 292 -6.38 -22.33 -3.95
CA ARG A 292 -7.36 -23.32 -3.53
C ARG A 292 -7.89 -23.05 -2.12
N ASP A 293 -9.11 -23.45 -1.82
CA ASP A 293 -9.72 -23.22 -0.50
C ASP A 293 -8.92 -23.82 0.67
N GLU A 294 -8.28 -24.98 0.45
CA GLU A 294 -7.43 -25.63 1.45
C GLU A 294 -6.31 -24.75 1.99
N PHE A 295 -5.81 -23.78 1.20
CA PHE A 295 -4.72 -22.87 1.58
C PHE A 295 -5.20 -21.53 2.18
N LYS A 296 -6.48 -21.31 2.39
CA LYS A 296 -7.06 -20.05 2.91
C LYS A 296 -6.41 -19.51 4.18
N ARG A 297 -5.94 -20.39 5.08
CA ARG A 297 -5.25 -20.00 6.33
C ARG A 297 -3.76 -19.68 6.14
N ALA A 298 -3.17 -20.06 5.02
CA ALA A 298 -1.76 -19.83 4.68
C ALA A 298 -1.57 -18.69 3.67
N MET A 299 -2.65 -18.28 2.98
CA MET A 299 -2.64 -17.23 1.94
C MET A 299 -2.22 -15.88 2.53
N PRO A 300 -1.30 -15.12 1.87
CA PRO A 300 -0.92 -13.78 2.29
C PRO A 300 -1.99 -12.74 1.95
N GLY A 301 -1.90 -11.58 2.57
CA GLY A 301 -2.79 -10.45 2.33
C GLY A 301 -4.16 -10.59 2.98
N ARG A 302 -4.97 -9.55 2.83
CA ARG A 302 -6.31 -9.47 3.41
C ARG A 302 -7.33 -10.18 2.55
N ILE A 303 -8.39 -10.68 3.19
CA ILE A 303 -9.52 -11.32 2.53
C ILE A 303 -10.78 -10.61 3.00
N ILE A 304 -11.65 -10.24 2.08
CA ILE A 304 -12.97 -9.74 2.38
C ILE A 304 -13.94 -10.91 2.42
N GLY A 305 -14.79 -10.92 3.42
CA GLY A 305 -15.81 -11.95 3.60
C GLY A 305 -17.18 -11.37 3.90
N VAL A 306 -18.19 -12.20 3.69
CA VAL A 306 -19.58 -11.90 3.98
C VAL A 306 -19.93 -12.42 5.38
N SER A 307 -20.74 -11.67 6.12
CA SER A 307 -21.34 -12.04 7.40
C SER A 307 -22.74 -11.39 7.51
N VAL A 308 -23.26 -11.33 8.73
CA VAL A 308 -24.48 -10.58 9.03
C VAL A 308 -24.22 -9.56 10.13
N ASP A 309 -25.07 -8.54 10.19
CA ASP A 309 -25.10 -7.61 11.32
C ASP A 309 -25.97 -8.11 12.47
N SER A 310 -26.03 -7.35 13.54
CA SER A 310 -26.85 -7.66 14.74
C SER A 310 -28.36 -7.71 14.49
N HIS A 311 -28.81 -7.39 13.28
CA HIS A 311 -30.22 -7.42 12.85
C HIS A 311 -30.49 -8.52 11.82
N GLY A 312 -29.48 -9.33 11.47
CA GLY A 312 -29.57 -10.38 10.46
C GLY A 312 -29.37 -9.86 9.02
N ASN A 313 -29.12 -8.57 8.83
CA ASN A 313 -28.82 -8.04 7.49
C ASN A 313 -27.41 -8.42 7.07
N ARG A 314 -27.22 -8.65 5.76
CA ARG A 314 -25.90 -8.90 5.18
C ARG A 314 -24.94 -7.74 5.49
N ALA A 315 -23.74 -8.09 5.89
CA ALA A 315 -22.66 -7.17 6.19
C ALA A 315 -21.33 -7.73 5.70
N LEU A 316 -20.47 -6.87 5.17
CA LEU A 316 -19.13 -7.23 4.71
C LEU A 316 -18.10 -6.93 5.80
N ARG A 317 -17.00 -7.68 5.79
CA ARG A 317 -15.92 -7.55 6.77
C ARG A 317 -14.58 -8.05 6.23
N MET A 318 -13.49 -7.70 6.89
CA MET A 318 -12.23 -8.41 6.69
C MET A 318 -12.27 -9.76 7.41
N ALA A 319 -12.03 -10.83 6.67
CA ALA A 319 -12.11 -12.20 7.16
C ALA A 319 -10.73 -12.72 7.64
N LEU A 320 -10.74 -13.70 8.54
CA LEU A 320 -9.55 -14.40 9.05
C LEU A 320 -8.42 -13.47 9.51
N GLN A 321 -8.73 -12.37 10.18
CA GLN A 321 -7.75 -11.37 10.66
C GLN A 321 -6.68 -11.97 11.60
N THR A 322 -6.96 -13.12 12.22
CA THR A 322 -5.99 -13.84 13.06
C THR A 322 -4.73 -14.29 12.32
N ARG A 323 -4.68 -14.20 10.99
CA ARG A 323 -3.48 -14.49 10.17
C ARG A 323 -2.55 -13.29 10.06
N GLU A 324 -3.01 -12.08 10.33
CA GLU A 324 -2.28 -10.84 10.10
C GLU A 324 -1.15 -10.62 11.12
N GLN A 325 -0.12 -9.87 10.71
CA GLN A 325 1.11 -9.65 11.50
C GLN A 325 0.86 -8.93 12.82
N HIS A 326 -0.15 -8.06 12.92
CA HIS A 326 -0.47 -7.36 14.16
C HIS A 326 -1.00 -8.28 15.27
N ILE A 327 -1.51 -9.47 14.91
CA ILE A 327 -1.94 -10.52 15.84
C ILE A 327 -0.86 -11.57 16.04
N ARG A 328 -0.25 -12.06 14.96
CA ARG A 328 0.72 -13.18 15.01
C ARG A 328 2.15 -12.76 15.34
N ARG A 329 2.54 -11.50 15.10
CA ARG A 329 3.89 -10.96 15.37
C ARG A 329 5.00 -11.82 14.74
N GLU A 330 5.94 -12.37 15.54
CA GLU A 330 7.02 -13.24 15.08
C GLU A 330 6.55 -14.56 14.44
N LYS A 331 5.29 -14.95 14.64
CA LYS A 331 4.67 -16.11 13.99
C LYS A 331 3.93 -15.76 12.71
N ALA A 332 3.97 -14.49 12.28
CA ALA A 332 3.33 -14.05 11.05
C ALA A 332 4.03 -14.69 9.83
N THR A 333 3.25 -14.94 8.79
CA THR A 333 3.74 -15.56 7.55
C THR A 333 4.12 -14.54 6.49
N SER A 334 3.77 -13.27 6.71
CA SER A 334 4.05 -12.12 5.83
C SER A 334 4.10 -10.85 6.69
N ASN A 335 4.89 -9.86 6.28
CA ASN A 335 4.94 -8.54 6.91
C ASN A 335 4.00 -7.51 6.26
N ILE A 336 3.25 -7.87 5.22
CA ILE A 336 2.40 -6.93 4.46
C ILE A 336 1.29 -6.40 5.37
N CYS A 337 1.28 -5.06 5.52
CA CYS A 337 0.28 -4.30 6.27
C CYS A 337 -0.50 -3.38 5.33
N THR A 338 0.16 -2.37 4.75
CA THR A 338 -0.39 -1.54 3.66
C THR A 338 -0.30 -2.33 2.35
N ALA A 339 -1.41 -2.46 1.63
CA ALA A 339 -1.50 -3.09 0.32
C ALA A 339 -1.69 -2.01 -0.78
N GLN A 340 -2.42 -2.31 -1.84
CA GLN A 340 -2.70 -1.39 -2.95
C GLN A 340 -4.22 -1.25 -3.17
N VAL A 341 -4.94 -0.91 -2.10
CA VAL A 341 -6.41 -0.97 -2.06
C VAL A 341 -7.07 -0.05 -3.07
N LEU A 342 -6.63 1.22 -3.17
CA LEU A 342 -7.22 2.17 -4.15
C LEU A 342 -7.09 1.66 -5.59
N LEU A 343 -5.95 1.02 -5.91
CA LEU A 343 -5.69 0.46 -7.24
C LEU A 343 -6.54 -0.80 -7.49
N ALA A 344 -6.76 -1.62 -6.47
CA ALA A 344 -7.67 -2.76 -6.54
C ALA A 344 -9.12 -2.29 -6.78
N VAL A 345 -9.55 -1.20 -6.11
CA VAL A 345 -10.86 -0.56 -6.37
C VAL A 345 -10.94 -0.09 -7.83
N ILE A 346 -9.93 0.60 -8.35
CA ILE A 346 -9.91 1.04 -9.76
C ILE A 346 -10.03 -0.17 -10.69
N ALA A 347 -9.26 -1.24 -10.46
CA ALA A 347 -9.27 -2.44 -11.28
C ALA A 347 -10.63 -3.16 -11.24
N SER A 348 -11.25 -3.28 -10.07
CA SER A 348 -12.58 -3.88 -9.95
C SER A 348 -13.65 -3.03 -10.65
N MET A 349 -13.61 -1.71 -10.51
CA MET A 349 -14.56 -0.80 -11.17
C MET A 349 -14.35 -0.76 -12.68
N PHE A 350 -13.12 -0.95 -13.17
CA PHE A 350 -12.85 -1.14 -14.60
C PHE A 350 -13.56 -2.40 -15.13
N ALA A 351 -13.46 -3.52 -14.41
CA ALA A 351 -14.17 -4.75 -14.78
C ALA A 351 -15.69 -4.60 -14.74
N VAL A 352 -16.21 -3.91 -13.70
CA VAL A 352 -17.64 -3.59 -13.55
C VAL A 352 -18.14 -2.73 -14.72
N TYR A 353 -17.35 -1.74 -15.13
CA TYR A 353 -17.72 -0.79 -16.19
C TYR A 353 -17.66 -1.40 -17.60
N LEU A 354 -16.63 -2.19 -17.90
CA LEU A 354 -16.47 -2.83 -19.21
C LEU A 354 -17.30 -4.11 -19.36
N GLY A 355 -17.46 -4.85 -18.27
CA GLY A 355 -18.10 -6.16 -18.23
C GLY A 355 -17.33 -7.24 -19.01
N PRO A 356 -17.81 -8.50 -19.00
CA PRO A 356 -17.10 -9.60 -19.64
C PRO A 356 -16.92 -9.39 -21.16
N SER A 357 -17.91 -8.83 -21.82
CA SER A 357 -17.88 -8.56 -23.27
C SER A 357 -16.86 -7.46 -23.62
N GLY A 358 -16.78 -6.38 -22.84
CA GLY A 358 -15.83 -5.29 -23.06
C GLY A 358 -14.39 -5.72 -22.82
N ILE A 359 -14.15 -6.50 -21.77
CA ILE A 359 -12.82 -7.09 -21.49
C ILE A 359 -12.40 -8.04 -22.60
N ARG A 360 -13.31 -8.95 -23.06
CA ARG A 360 -13.02 -9.85 -24.17
C ARG A 360 -12.66 -9.10 -25.47
N LYS A 361 -13.44 -8.09 -25.83
CA LYS A 361 -13.14 -7.25 -27.02
C LYS A 361 -11.79 -6.53 -26.90
N THR A 362 -11.44 -6.07 -25.71
CA THR A 362 -10.13 -5.46 -25.44
C THR A 362 -9.00 -6.48 -25.63
N ALA A 363 -9.16 -7.68 -25.09
CA ALA A 363 -8.20 -8.77 -25.24
C ALA A 363 -8.06 -9.22 -26.69
N GLU A 364 -9.17 -9.44 -27.39
CA GLU A 364 -9.20 -9.84 -28.81
C GLU A 364 -8.50 -8.81 -29.70
N ARG A 365 -8.78 -7.51 -29.48
CA ARG A 365 -8.14 -6.42 -30.23
C ARG A 365 -6.64 -6.37 -29.97
N THR A 366 -6.19 -6.51 -28.74
CA THR A 366 -4.78 -6.52 -28.35
C THR A 366 -4.06 -7.72 -28.98
N HIS A 367 -4.66 -8.92 -28.86
CA HIS A 367 -4.16 -10.14 -29.50
C HIS A 367 -4.09 -10.01 -31.02
N ARG A 368 -5.12 -9.44 -31.64
CA ARG A 368 -5.16 -9.23 -33.09
C ARG A 368 -4.04 -8.33 -33.60
N PHE A 369 -3.67 -7.28 -32.86
CA PHE A 369 -2.51 -6.47 -33.23
C PHE A 369 -1.19 -7.27 -33.23
N ALA A 370 -1.01 -8.15 -32.25
CA ALA A 370 0.16 -9.03 -32.19
C ALA A 370 0.17 -10.02 -33.36
N GLN A 371 -0.97 -10.60 -33.74
CA GLN A 371 -1.10 -11.51 -34.91
C GLN A 371 -0.78 -10.80 -36.21
N ILE A 372 -1.34 -9.60 -36.45
CA ILE A 372 -1.07 -8.79 -37.65
C ILE A 372 0.42 -8.45 -37.71
N PHE A 373 1.00 -8.01 -36.61
CA PHE A 373 2.42 -7.66 -36.56
C PHE A 373 3.31 -8.88 -36.88
N ALA A 374 3.06 -10.02 -36.21
CA ALA A 374 3.81 -11.25 -36.43
C ALA A 374 3.76 -11.67 -37.92
N LYS A 375 2.55 -11.66 -38.51
CA LYS A 375 2.37 -12.00 -39.92
C LYS A 375 3.08 -11.04 -40.86
N ALA A 376 3.06 -9.75 -40.55
CA ALA A 376 3.73 -8.72 -41.35
C ALA A 376 5.27 -8.91 -41.34
N VAL A 377 5.86 -9.06 -40.13
CA VAL A 377 7.34 -9.16 -40.03
C VAL A 377 7.87 -10.46 -40.61
N GLU A 378 7.10 -11.57 -40.56
CA GLU A 378 7.41 -12.78 -41.31
C GLU A 378 7.48 -12.52 -42.83
N SER A 379 6.52 -11.76 -43.38
CA SER A 379 6.52 -11.36 -44.78
C SER A 379 7.71 -10.46 -45.16
N PHE A 380 8.32 -9.76 -44.17
CA PHE A 380 9.53 -8.96 -44.34
C PHE A 380 10.82 -9.77 -44.20
N GLY A 381 10.72 -11.10 -44.01
CA GLY A 381 11.84 -12.01 -43.88
C GLY A 381 12.44 -12.12 -42.46
N PHE A 382 11.73 -11.68 -41.45
CA PHE A 382 12.12 -11.93 -40.07
C PHE A 382 11.43 -13.21 -39.56
N ALA A 383 12.04 -13.90 -38.60
CA ALA A 383 11.43 -15.02 -37.92
C ALA A 383 10.79 -14.56 -36.60
N VAL A 384 9.55 -14.99 -36.35
CA VAL A 384 8.92 -14.86 -35.03
C VAL A 384 9.21 -16.14 -34.25
N THR A 385 9.94 -16.01 -33.15
CA THR A 385 10.35 -17.17 -32.33
C THR A 385 9.23 -17.70 -31.47
N THR A 386 8.33 -16.81 -31.03
CA THR A 386 7.16 -17.11 -30.22
C THR A 386 6.04 -17.70 -31.11
N LYS A 387 5.76 -19.00 -30.96
CA LYS A 387 4.78 -19.69 -31.82
C LYS A 387 3.34 -19.53 -31.38
N SER A 388 3.11 -19.55 -30.07
CA SER A 388 1.82 -19.31 -29.43
C SER A 388 1.98 -18.14 -28.48
N PHE A 389 1.17 -17.11 -28.62
CA PHE A 389 1.30 -15.86 -27.85
C PHE A 389 -0.07 -15.20 -27.65
N PHE A 390 -0.14 -14.30 -26.69
CA PHE A 390 -1.29 -13.42 -26.49
C PHE A 390 -1.06 -12.05 -27.15
N ASP A 391 -0.21 -11.20 -26.58
CA ASP A 391 -0.01 -9.82 -27.02
C ASP A 391 1.46 -9.47 -27.25
N THR A 392 2.37 -10.34 -26.85
CA THR A 392 3.81 -10.13 -26.92
C THR A 392 4.44 -11.14 -27.85
N VAL A 393 5.32 -10.66 -28.73
CA VAL A 393 6.06 -11.51 -29.67
C VAL A 393 7.54 -11.19 -29.59
N THR A 394 8.39 -12.21 -29.77
CA THR A 394 9.83 -12.07 -29.91
C THR A 394 10.24 -12.29 -31.35
N VAL A 395 10.90 -11.29 -31.94
CA VAL A 395 11.37 -11.31 -33.34
C VAL A 395 12.86 -11.58 -33.35
N HIS A 396 13.27 -12.59 -34.13
CA HIS A 396 14.66 -12.87 -34.44
C HIS A 396 15.14 -11.97 -35.60
N ALA A 397 16.09 -11.10 -35.32
CA ALA A 397 16.65 -10.10 -36.25
C ALA A 397 18.17 -10.09 -36.17
N PRO A 398 18.87 -11.13 -36.69
CA PRO A 398 20.32 -11.34 -36.53
C PRO A 398 21.14 -10.11 -36.88
N GLY A 399 21.95 -9.62 -35.92
CA GLY A 399 22.81 -8.45 -36.06
C GLY A 399 22.08 -7.13 -36.31
N ARG A 400 20.73 -7.10 -36.27
CA ARG A 400 19.92 -5.91 -36.60
C ARG A 400 19.16 -5.33 -35.41
N ALA A 401 19.20 -5.96 -34.23
CA ALA A 401 18.43 -5.51 -33.09
C ALA A 401 18.66 -4.04 -32.76
N HIS A 402 19.88 -3.61 -32.56
CA HIS A 402 20.23 -2.23 -32.26
C HIS A 402 19.76 -1.22 -33.35
N SER A 403 19.86 -1.57 -34.61
CA SER A 403 19.44 -0.66 -35.72
C SER A 403 17.91 -0.53 -35.77
N ILE A 404 17.17 -1.57 -35.46
CA ILE A 404 15.69 -1.56 -35.35
C ILE A 404 15.27 -0.71 -34.17
N LEU A 405 15.89 -0.90 -32.99
CA LEU A 405 15.62 -0.10 -31.79
C LEU A 405 15.89 1.40 -32.03
N ALA A 406 16.98 1.74 -32.73
CA ALA A 406 17.28 3.12 -33.07
C ALA A 406 16.20 3.74 -33.99
N ARG A 407 15.78 3.03 -35.05
CA ARG A 407 14.65 3.48 -35.91
C ARG A 407 13.33 3.59 -35.16
N ALA A 408 13.04 2.69 -34.23
CA ALA A 408 11.85 2.77 -33.41
C ALA A 408 11.89 4.02 -32.51
N LYS A 409 13.04 4.29 -31.87
CA LYS A 409 13.27 5.50 -31.06
C LYS A 409 13.04 6.78 -31.86
N GLU A 410 13.51 6.88 -33.12
CA GLU A 410 13.24 8.01 -34.03
C GLU A 410 11.73 8.22 -34.25
N LYS A 411 10.93 7.14 -34.23
CA LYS A 411 9.48 7.17 -34.35
C LYS A 411 8.76 7.31 -33.01
N ARG A 412 9.50 7.57 -31.91
CA ARG A 412 9.01 7.69 -30.55
C ARG A 412 8.28 6.42 -30.08
N ILE A 413 8.86 5.25 -30.41
CA ILE A 413 8.39 3.91 -29.99
C ILE A 413 9.52 3.25 -29.19
N ASN A 414 9.20 2.72 -28.01
CA ASN A 414 10.09 1.91 -27.18
C ASN A 414 9.78 0.43 -27.37
N LEU A 415 10.77 -0.33 -27.86
CA LEU A 415 10.73 -1.78 -27.98
C LEU A 415 11.64 -2.40 -26.91
N ARG A 416 11.42 -3.67 -26.59
CA ARG A 416 12.27 -4.38 -25.64
C ARG A 416 13.52 -4.94 -26.31
N PHE A 417 14.70 -4.53 -25.87
CA PHE A 417 15.94 -5.21 -26.20
C PHE A 417 16.01 -6.54 -25.42
N VAL A 418 16.13 -7.66 -26.12
CA VAL A 418 16.33 -8.99 -25.52
C VAL A 418 17.83 -9.32 -25.56
N ASP A 419 18.40 -9.35 -26.76
CA ASP A 419 19.83 -9.53 -27.02
C ASP A 419 20.18 -8.97 -28.41
N ALA A 420 21.43 -9.21 -28.89
CA ALA A 420 21.92 -8.70 -30.17
C ALA A 420 21.07 -9.14 -31.37
N ASP A 421 20.38 -10.25 -31.26
CA ASP A 421 19.64 -10.89 -32.34
C ASP A 421 18.11 -10.95 -32.09
N HIS A 422 17.63 -10.55 -30.90
CA HIS A 422 16.22 -10.64 -30.54
C HIS A 422 15.64 -9.34 -29.99
N ILE A 423 14.40 -9.04 -30.38
CA ILE A 423 13.61 -7.89 -29.94
C ILE A 423 12.24 -8.37 -29.48
N GLY A 424 11.81 -7.93 -28.31
CA GLY A 424 10.46 -8.14 -27.81
C GLY A 424 9.54 -6.96 -28.19
N ILE A 425 8.32 -7.27 -28.60
CA ILE A 425 7.27 -6.31 -28.95
C ILE A 425 5.98 -6.70 -28.24
N ALA A 426 5.44 -5.82 -27.40
CA ALA A 426 4.20 -6.00 -26.67
C ALA A 426 3.15 -4.99 -27.10
N PHE A 427 1.92 -5.44 -27.32
CA PHE A 427 0.76 -4.62 -27.61
C PHE A 427 -0.13 -4.50 -26.37
N ASP A 428 -0.90 -3.44 -26.31
CA ASP A 428 -1.79 -3.16 -25.18
C ASP A 428 -3.07 -2.43 -25.58
N GLN A 429 -3.91 -2.13 -24.60
CA GLN A 429 -5.19 -1.45 -24.84
C GLN A 429 -5.01 -0.06 -25.47
N SER A 430 -3.92 0.62 -25.20
CA SER A 430 -3.64 1.98 -25.69
C SER A 430 -3.14 1.99 -27.13
N THR A 431 -2.65 0.86 -27.65
CA THR A 431 -2.14 0.74 -29.01
C THR A 431 -3.26 1.00 -30.03
N ARG A 432 -3.00 1.87 -31.00
CA ARG A 432 -3.91 2.21 -32.11
C ARG A 432 -3.36 1.66 -33.42
N ARG A 433 -4.23 1.61 -34.42
CA ARG A 433 -3.86 1.20 -35.78
C ARG A 433 -2.65 1.99 -36.34
N GLN A 434 -2.63 3.31 -36.12
CA GLN A 434 -1.56 4.19 -36.57
C GLN A 434 -0.19 3.83 -35.93
N GLU A 435 -0.15 3.46 -34.65
CA GLU A 435 1.09 2.99 -34.01
C GLU A 435 1.57 1.68 -34.65
N LEU A 436 0.66 0.75 -34.95
CA LEU A 436 1.02 -0.48 -35.66
C LEU A 436 1.55 -0.17 -37.07
N GLU A 437 0.89 0.70 -37.84
CA GLU A 437 1.38 1.14 -39.15
C GLU A 437 2.78 1.76 -39.07
N THR A 438 3.01 2.64 -38.09
CA THR A 438 4.31 3.24 -37.84
C THR A 438 5.35 2.19 -37.48
N LEU A 439 5.02 1.25 -36.59
CA LEU A 439 5.90 0.16 -36.18
C LEU A 439 6.31 -0.71 -37.36
N LEU A 440 5.39 -1.04 -38.28
CA LEU A 440 5.71 -1.82 -39.46
C LEU A 440 6.75 -1.13 -40.36
N THR A 441 6.78 0.22 -40.43
CA THR A 441 7.81 0.96 -41.16
C THR A 441 9.20 0.78 -40.55
N VAL A 442 9.31 0.51 -39.27
CA VAL A 442 10.58 0.27 -38.57
C VAL A 442 11.22 -1.05 -39.01
N PHE A 443 10.40 -2.06 -39.32
CA PHE A 443 10.86 -3.39 -39.75
C PHE A 443 10.94 -3.53 -41.27
N LYS A 444 10.25 -2.68 -42.02
CA LYS A 444 10.21 -2.77 -43.50
C LYS A 444 11.59 -2.50 -44.11
N THR A 445 12.04 -3.38 -44.99
CA THR A 445 13.17 -3.19 -45.89
C THR A 445 12.66 -2.82 -47.29
N ASP A 446 13.45 -2.15 -48.13
CA ASP A 446 13.05 -1.50 -49.41
C ASP A 446 12.36 -2.43 -50.45
N ALA A 447 12.24 -3.70 -50.17
CA ALA A 447 11.83 -4.72 -51.13
C ALA A 447 10.37 -5.21 -51.03
N LEU A 448 9.49 -4.66 -50.18
CA LEU A 448 8.21 -5.34 -49.88
C LEU A 448 6.94 -4.50 -49.99
N ALA A 449 5.94 -5.24 -50.53
CA ALA A 449 4.60 -4.88 -50.94
C ALA A 449 3.82 -3.88 -50.07
N ASN A 450 3.03 -3.05 -50.75
CA ASN A 450 1.98 -2.18 -50.22
C ASN A 450 0.73 -2.97 -49.69
N SER A 451 0.94 -3.98 -48.82
CA SER A 451 -0.20 -4.65 -48.19
C SER A 451 -0.75 -3.76 -47.09
N SER A 452 -2.05 -3.50 -47.11
CA SER A 452 -2.72 -2.78 -46.02
C SER A 452 -2.81 -3.65 -44.75
N ILE A 453 -3.01 -3.03 -43.59
CA ILE A 453 -3.24 -3.78 -42.34
C ILE A 453 -4.43 -4.73 -42.52
N ASP A 454 -5.48 -4.32 -43.26
CA ASP A 454 -6.69 -5.13 -43.47
C ASP A 454 -6.37 -6.38 -44.35
N ASP A 455 -5.48 -6.25 -45.35
CA ASP A 455 -5.02 -7.41 -46.15
C ASP A 455 -4.17 -8.40 -45.33
N ILE A 456 -3.40 -7.89 -44.36
CA ILE A 456 -2.60 -8.73 -43.44
C ILE A 456 -3.51 -9.38 -42.44
N ASP A 457 -4.46 -8.64 -41.86
CA ASP A 457 -5.44 -9.15 -40.91
C ASP A 457 -6.27 -10.31 -41.47
N ALA A 458 -6.72 -10.16 -42.73
CA ALA A 458 -7.46 -11.23 -43.43
C ALA A 458 -6.65 -12.52 -43.61
N LYS A 459 -5.30 -12.46 -43.53
CA LYS A 459 -4.38 -13.60 -43.68
C LYS A 459 -3.80 -14.04 -42.32
N ALA A 460 -4.05 -13.30 -41.24
CA ALA A 460 -3.60 -13.67 -39.92
C ALA A 460 -4.38 -14.87 -39.41
N GLY A 461 -3.66 -15.92 -39.05
CA GLY A 461 -4.25 -17.16 -38.51
C GLY A 461 -4.28 -17.14 -36.98
N GLU A 462 -5.05 -18.10 -36.44
CA GLU A 462 -5.07 -18.33 -35.00
C GLU A 462 -3.75 -18.91 -34.52
N VAL A 463 -3.23 -18.39 -33.44
CA VAL A 463 -1.93 -18.80 -32.86
C VAL A 463 -2.08 -19.41 -31.45
N ILE A 464 -3.24 -19.20 -30.79
CA ILE A 464 -3.54 -19.87 -29.52
C ILE A 464 -4.09 -21.27 -29.83
N PRO A 465 -3.45 -22.35 -29.35
CA PRO A 465 -3.97 -23.71 -29.49
C PRO A 465 -5.39 -23.85 -28.91
N ASP A 466 -6.25 -24.65 -29.55
CA ASP A 466 -7.63 -24.81 -29.07
C ASP A 466 -7.71 -25.37 -27.65
N SER A 467 -6.73 -26.20 -27.25
CA SER A 467 -6.59 -26.76 -25.91
C SER A 467 -6.28 -25.68 -24.83
N LEU A 468 -5.77 -24.52 -25.25
CA LEU A 468 -5.43 -23.39 -24.36
C LEU A 468 -6.38 -22.20 -24.52
N ARG A 469 -7.39 -22.29 -25.39
CA ARG A 469 -8.44 -21.28 -25.48
C ARG A 469 -9.39 -21.39 -24.31
N ARG A 470 -9.78 -20.24 -23.78
CA ARG A 470 -10.80 -20.17 -22.75
C ARG A 470 -12.16 -20.57 -23.30
N LYS A 471 -12.77 -21.57 -22.64
CA LYS A 471 -14.12 -22.06 -22.95
C LYS A 471 -15.12 -21.75 -21.82
N SER A 472 -14.60 -21.49 -20.61
CA SER A 472 -15.42 -21.15 -19.44
C SER A 472 -15.86 -19.68 -19.45
N ASP A 473 -17.05 -19.45 -18.96
CA ASP A 473 -17.53 -18.11 -18.67
C ASP A 473 -16.74 -17.48 -17.51
N TYR A 474 -16.79 -16.15 -17.43
CA TYR A 474 -16.19 -15.36 -16.35
C TYR A 474 -16.96 -14.05 -16.16
N LEU A 475 -16.83 -13.43 -14.99
CA LEU A 475 -17.54 -12.21 -14.60
C LEU A 475 -19.06 -12.38 -14.80
N THR A 476 -19.57 -13.52 -14.34
CA THR A 476 -20.99 -13.89 -14.50
C THR A 476 -21.88 -13.22 -13.46
N HIS A 477 -21.31 -12.75 -12.33
CA HIS A 477 -22.10 -12.04 -11.33
C HIS A 477 -22.71 -10.75 -11.90
N PRO A 478 -23.98 -10.42 -11.59
CA PRO A 478 -24.68 -9.26 -12.14
C PRO A 478 -23.97 -7.92 -11.97
N VAL A 479 -23.15 -7.73 -10.95
CA VAL A 479 -22.38 -6.50 -10.75
C VAL A 479 -21.52 -6.16 -11.99
N PHE A 480 -21.07 -7.15 -12.74
CA PHE A 480 -20.29 -6.97 -13.96
C PHE A 480 -21.16 -6.75 -15.22
N SER A 481 -22.48 -6.63 -15.08
CA SER A 481 -23.42 -6.47 -16.19
C SER A 481 -24.40 -5.29 -16.03
N LEU A 482 -24.35 -4.59 -14.88
CA LEU A 482 -25.34 -3.55 -14.54
C LEU A 482 -24.88 -2.11 -14.81
N TYR A 483 -23.57 -1.81 -14.73
CA TYR A 483 -23.09 -0.43 -14.61
C TYR A 483 -22.23 0.02 -15.81
N HIS A 484 -22.70 -0.23 -17.04
CA HIS A 484 -21.97 0.04 -18.28
C HIS A 484 -22.10 1.47 -18.81
N SER A 485 -23.09 2.25 -18.34
CA SER A 485 -23.23 3.65 -18.73
C SER A 485 -22.56 4.59 -17.74
N GLU A 486 -22.13 5.77 -18.21
CA GLU A 486 -21.56 6.85 -17.36
C GLU A 486 -22.47 7.14 -16.16
N THR A 487 -23.77 7.25 -16.38
CA THR A 487 -24.74 7.58 -15.32
C THR A 487 -24.86 6.47 -14.28
N GLU A 488 -24.97 5.20 -14.72
CA GLU A 488 -25.10 4.08 -13.79
C GLU A 488 -23.81 3.87 -13.00
N MET A 489 -22.66 3.97 -13.64
CA MET A 489 -21.36 3.85 -12.97
C MET A 489 -21.15 4.98 -11.94
N LEU A 490 -21.50 6.22 -12.30
CA LEU A 490 -21.42 7.36 -11.39
C LEU A 490 -22.31 7.16 -10.14
N ARG A 491 -23.54 6.69 -10.34
CA ARG A 491 -24.49 6.40 -9.25
C ARG A 491 -24.01 5.26 -8.36
N TYR A 492 -23.44 4.21 -8.95
CA TYR A 492 -22.87 3.10 -8.20
C TYR A 492 -21.70 3.54 -7.33
N LEU A 493 -20.72 4.26 -7.89
CA LEU A 493 -19.60 4.81 -7.14
C LEU A 493 -20.06 5.71 -5.99
N ARG A 494 -21.08 6.57 -6.23
CA ARG A 494 -21.65 7.44 -5.20
C ARG A 494 -22.38 6.64 -4.12
N HIS A 495 -23.11 5.59 -4.50
CA HIS A 495 -23.77 4.68 -3.56
C HIS A 495 -22.79 3.99 -2.63
N LEU A 496 -21.65 3.49 -3.17
CA LEU A 496 -20.59 2.88 -2.36
C LEU A 496 -19.96 3.91 -1.41
N GLN A 497 -19.55 5.07 -1.93
CA GLN A 497 -18.94 6.13 -1.12
C GLN A 497 -19.82 6.59 0.04
N ALA A 498 -21.11 6.64 -0.16
CA ALA A 498 -22.06 7.10 0.88
C ALA A 498 -22.11 6.18 2.11
N LYS A 499 -21.69 4.92 1.97
CA LYS A 499 -21.62 3.92 3.04
C LYS A 499 -20.40 4.10 3.96
N ASP A 500 -19.43 4.93 3.58
CA ASP A 500 -18.11 4.97 4.19
C ASP A 500 -17.82 6.29 4.92
N ILE A 501 -16.88 6.24 5.86
CA ILE A 501 -16.25 7.42 6.44
C ILE A 501 -14.83 7.56 5.87
N ALA A 502 -14.52 8.78 5.39
CA ALA A 502 -13.21 9.24 4.95
C ALA A 502 -12.95 10.66 5.47
N LEU A 503 -11.78 11.25 5.23
CA LEU A 503 -11.43 12.59 5.75
C LEU A 503 -12.29 13.73 5.18
N ASP A 504 -12.97 13.49 4.07
CA ASP A 504 -13.94 14.45 3.50
C ASP A 504 -15.23 14.58 4.36
N ARG A 505 -15.38 13.71 5.37
CA ARG A 505 -16.55 13.68 6.26
C ARG A 505 -16.21 14.03 7.70
N SER A 506 -15.17 13.45 8.27
CA SER A 506 -14.74 13.69 9.65
C SER A 506 -13.27 13.32 9.85
N MET A 507 -12.70 13.79 10.97
CA MET A 507 -11.41 13.30 11.44
C MET A 507 -11.42 11.77 11.60
N ILE A 508 -10.29 11.13 11.26
CA ILE A 508 -10.04 9.72 11.53
C ILE A 508 -8.89 9.63 12.55
N PRO A 509 -9.18 9.52 13.85
CA PRO A 509 -8.20 9.69 14.93
C PRO A 509 -7.42 8.39 15.23
N LEU A 510 -6.86 7.76 14.20
CA LEU A 510 -6.17 6.48 14.33
C LEU A 510 -4.74 6.66 14.84
N GLY A 511 -4.46 6.14 16.03
CA GLY A 511 -3.13 6.13 16.63
C GLY A 511 -2.18 5.12 16.02
N SER A 512 -0.95 5.52 15.95
CA SER A 512 0.20 5.15 15.15
C SER A 512 -0.10 4.98 13.66
N CYS A 513 -1.08 5.73 13.16
CA CYS A 513 -1.40 5.81 11.73
C CYS A 513 -1.84 7.23 11.37
N THR A 514 -0.89 8.10 11.10
CA THR A 514 -1.13 9.51 10.78
C THR A 514 -2.07 9.66 9.57
N MET A 515 -3.32 10.06 9.83
CA MET A 515 -4.34 10.31 8.80
C MET A 515 -4.30 11.78 8.39
N LYS A 516 -3.18 12.17 7.79
CA LYS A 516 -2.94 13.54 7.34
C LYS A 516 -3.73 13.87 6.09
N LEU A 517 -4.25 15.09 6.00
CA LEU A 517 -4.92 15.60 4.81
C LEU A 517 -4.01 15.52 3.58
N ASN A 518 -4.60 15.17 2.46
CA ASN A 518 -4.02 15.23 1.14
C ASN A 518 -4.66 16.41 0.40
N ALA A 519 -3.92 17.49 0.20
CA ALA A 519 -4.44 18.65 -0.50
C ALA A 519 -4.70 18.33 -1.99
N THR A 520 -5.71 18.97 -2.57
CA THR A 520 -6.06 18.76 -3.98
C THR A 520 -4.91 19.08 -4.92
N SER A 521 -4.17 20.16 -4.65
CA SER A 521 -3.00 20.56 -5.45
C SER A 521 -1.85 19.55 -5.40
N GLU A 522 -1.71 18.78 -4.33
CA GLU A 522 -0.74 17.69 -4.22
C GLU A 522 -1.13 16.49 -5.10
N MET A 523 -2.44 16.23 -5.23
CA MET A 523 -2.96 15.10 -6.00
C MET A 523 -3.00 15.34 -7.52
N ILE A 524 -3.17 16.59 -7.98
CA ILE A 524 -3.31 16.94 -9.40
C ILE A 524 -2.20 16.36 -10.30
N PRO A 525 -0.90 16.43 -9.94
CA PRO A 525 0.17 15.94 -10.81
C PRO A 525 0.14 14.43 -11.10
N VAL A 526 -0.48 13.64 -10.24
CA VAL A 526 -0.54 12.16 -10.36
C VAL A 526 -1.22 11.72 -11.66
N THR A 527 -2.16 12.53 -12.17
CA THR A 527 -2.92 12.23 -13.39
C THR A 527 -2.34 12.88 -14.65
N TRP A 528 -1.27 13.66 -14.54
CA TRP A 528 -0.61 14.21 -15.72
C TRP A 528 0.02 13.11 -16.57
N ARG A 529 -0.14 13.22 -17.87
CA ARG A 529 0.32 12.20 -18.82
C ARG A 529 1.81 11.86 -18.65
N GLU A 530 2.61 12.87 -18.41
CA GLU A 530 4.07 12.78 -18.30
C GLU A 530 4.52 12.02 -17.04
N PHE A 531 3.69 11.96 -16.00
CA PHE A 531 3.93 11.11 -14.83
C PHE A 531 3.17 9.78 -14.94
N SER A 532 1.92 9.79 -15.38
CA SER A 532 1.07 8.59 -15.34
C SER A 532 1.35 7.56 -16.44
N MET A 533 1.88 7.98 -17.62
CA MET A 533 1.98 7.11 -18.79
C MET A 533 3.41 6.60 -19.08
N MET A 534 4.38 6.92 -18.24
CA MET A 534 5.75 6.44 -18.40
C MET A 534 5.88 4.97 -18.02
N HIS A 535 6.58 4.21 -18.87
CA HIS A 535 6.95 2.82 -18.57
C HIS A 535 8.18 2.79 -17.64
N PRO A 536 8.22 1.93 -16.57
CA PRO A 536 9.34 1.92 -15.62
C PRO A 536 10.69 1.55 -16.23
N PHE A 537 10.70 0.86 -17.36
CA PHE A 537 11.92 0.46 -18.08
C PHE A 537 12.15 1.29 -19.35
N ALA A 538 11.48 2.44 -19.47
CA ALA A 538 11.83 3.41 -20.50
C ALA A 538 13.28 3.89 -20.31
N PRO A 539 14.02 4.18 -21.41
CA PRO A 539 15.37 4.74 -21.32
C PRO A 539 15.42 5.96 -20.38
N LEU A 540 16.44 6.04 -19.51
CA LEU A 540 16.54 7.10 -18.49
C LEU A 540 16.60 8.52 -19.11
N GLU A 541 17.14 8.66 -20.30
CA GLU A 541 17.14 9.93 -21.04
C GLU A 541 15.74 10.44 -21.38
N GLN A 542 14.72 9.57 -21.42
CA GLN A 542 13.32 9.95 -21.60
C GLN A 542 12.61 10.30 -20.29
N ALA A 543 13.20 9.97 -19.14
CA ALA A 543 12.60 10.12 -17.80
C ALA A 543 13.27 11.22 -16.97
N GLN A 544 13.80 12.26 -17.61
CA GLN A 544 14.57 13.32 -16.94
C GLN A 544 13.77 14.09 -15.89
N GLY A 545 12.46 14.22 -16.06
CA GLY A 545 11.58 14.82 -15.06
C GLY A 545 11.43 13.93 -13.81
N TYR A 546 11.37 12.63 -13.98
CA TYR A 546 11.39 11.69 -12.86
C TYR A 546 12.74 11.65 -12.15
N GLN A 547 13.85 11.66 -12.89
CA GLN A 547 15.19 11.70 -12.29
C GLN A 547 15.35 12.95 -11.40
N GLN A 548 14.93 14.12 -11.89
CA GLN A 548 14.93 15.35 -11.09
C GLN A 548 14.03 15.25 -9.86
N LEU A 549 12.83 14.69 -10.01
CA LEU A 549 11.92 14.48 -8.88
C LEU A 549 12.56 13.61 -7.80
N PHE A 550 13.23 12.53 -8.20
CA PHE A 550 13.88 11.59 -7.27
C PHE A 550 15.06 12.23 -6.56
N GLU A 551 15.92 12.97 -7.27
CA GLU A 551 17.05 13.70 -6.70
C GLU A 551 16.57 14.73 -5.67
N GLU A 552 15.64 15.60 -6.04
CA GLU A 552 15.12 16.62 -5.13
C GLU A 552 14.41 16.02 -3.90
N LEU A 553 13.61 14.96 -4.09
CA LEU A 553 12.93 14.29 -2.97
C LEU A 553 13.93 13.53 -2.08
N HIS A 554 14.95 12.90 -2.67
CA HIS A 554 16.06 12.28 -1.93
C HIS A 554 16.71 13.29 -1.00
N ASP A 555 17.10 14.46 -1.53
CA ASP A 555 17.79 15.50 -0.77
C ASP A 555 16.89 16.08 0.34
N MET A 556 15.61 16.29 0.05
CA MET A 556 14.64 16.73 1.05
C MET A 556 14.50 15.72 2.19
N LEU A 557 14.36 14.43 1.88
CA LEU A 557 14.21 13.40 2.89
C LEU A 557 15.51 13.14 3.68
N ALA A 558 16.67 13.23 3.03
CA ALA A 558 17.98 13.15 3.67
C ALA A 558 18.17 14.31 4.67
N GLU A 559 17.84 15.56 4.29
CA GLU A 559 17.90 16.72 5.18
C GLU A 559 16.94 16.57 6.38
N ILE A 560 15.71 16.12 6.14
CA ILE A 560 14.70 15.95 7.19
C ILE A 560 15.14 14.92 8.23
N THR A 561 15.75 13.82 7.79
CA THR A 561 16.11 12.68 8.65
C THR A 561 17.54 12.68 9.14
N GLY A 562 18.42 13.44 8.47
CA GLY A 562 19.86 13.52 8.75
C GLY A 562 20.66 12.33 8.25
N PHE A 563 20.11 11.49 7.39
CA PHE A 563 20.82 10.37 6.76
C PHE A 563 21.62 10.82 5.54
N ASP A 564 22.64 10.00 5.18
CA ASP A 564 23.54 10.29 4.08
C ASP A 564 22.95 9.97 2.71
N THR A 565 22.02 9.00 2.64
CA THR A 565 21.34 8.63 1.40
C THR A 565 19.99 7.97 1.65
N VAL A 566 19.11 8.02 0.65
CA VAL A 566 17.74 7.50 0.70
C VAL A 566 17.45 6.64 -0.51
N SER A 567 16.88 5.44 -0.31
CA SER A 567 16.32 4.62 -1.38
C SER A 567 14.81 4.82 -1.48
N LEU A 568 14.32 5.10 -2.68
CA LEU A 568 12.89 5.26 -2.99
C LEU A 568 12.25 3.96 -3.51
N GLN A 569 12.97 2.83 -3.49
CA GLN A 569 12.45 1.58 -4.05
C GLN A 569 11.35 0.92 -3.20
N PRO A 570 11.37 0.91 -1.84
CA PRO A 570 10.34 0.25 -1.07
C PRO A 570 8.96 0.86 -1.28
N ASN A 571 7.99 0.06 -1.75
CA ASN A 571 6.64 0.47 -2.10
C ASN A 571 5.60 0.29 -0.98
N ALA A 572 6.05 0.09 0.25
CA ALA A 572 5.24 0.08 1.47
C ALA A 572 6.16 0.27 2.68
N GLY A 573 5.61 0.66 3.85
CA GLY A 573 6.38 0.76 5.10
C GLY A 573 7.05 -0.57 5.48
N SER A 574 6.29 -1.67 5.40
CA SER A 574 6.83 -3.01 5.66
C SER A 574 7.93 -3.44 4.67
N GLN A 575 7.89 -2.96 3.43
CA GLN A 575 8.99 -3.16 2.46
C GLN A 575 10.21 -2.30 2.81
N GLY A 576 10.00 -1.11 3.39
CA GLY A 576 11.08 -0.30 3.98
C GLY A 576 11.74 -1.01 5.15
N GLU A 577 10.94 -1.62 6.05
CA GLU A 577 11.47 -2.45 7.14
C GLU A 577 12.33 -3.60 6.59
N TYR A 578 11.79 -4.32 5.63
CA TYR A 578 12.48 -5.44 4.99
C TYR A 578 13.78 -5.01 4.31
N ALA A 579 13.75 -3.93 3.50
CA ALA A 579 14.93 -3.41 2.81
C ALA A 579 16.02 -2.91 3.77
N GLY A 580 15.63 -2.25 4.86
CA GLY A 580 16.56 -1.78 5.88
C GLY A 580 17.26 -2.91 6.62
N LEU A 581 16.52 -3.94 7.00
CA LEU A 581 17.11 -5.14 7.64
C LEU A 581 17.96 -5.96 6.67
N LEU A 582 17.58 -6.01 5.37
CA LEU A 582 18.44 -6.61 4.33
C LEU A 582 19.77 -5.87 4.19
N ALA A 583 19.76 -4.53 4.23
CA ALA A 583 20.98 -3.73 4.19
C ALA A 583 21.89 -4.02 5.40
N ILE A 584 21.31 -4.11 6.60
CA ILE A 584 22.05 -4.50 7.82
C ILE A 584 22.62 -5.92 7.69
N ARG A 585 21.83 -6.88 7.23
CA ARG A 585 22.29 -8.25 7.03
C ARG A 585 23.44 -8.33 6.02
N ALA A 586 23.27 -7.66 4.86
CA ALA A 586 24.30 -7.62 3.83
C ALA A 586 25.60 -6.95 4.30
N TYR A 587 25.49 -5.91 5.15
CA TYR A 587 26.62 -5.28 5.80
C TYR A 587 27.40 -6.29 6.67
N HIS A 588 26.74 -7.02 7.57
CA HIS A 588 27.39 -8.02 8.41
C HIS A 588 28.02 -9.15 7.58
N ASP A 589 27.30 -9.66 6.58
CA ASP A 589 27.81 -10.71 5.69
C ASP A 589 29.08 -10.25 4.93
N ALA A 590 29.10 -9.00 4.44
CA ALA A 590 30.25 -8.43 3.73
C ALA A 590 31.49 -8.25 4.64
N HIS A 591 31.29 -8.10 5.94
CA HIS A 591 32.37 -8.00 6.93
C HIS A 591 32.77 -9.36 7.52
N GLY A 592 32.19 -10.47 7.06
CA GLY A 592 32.45 -11.81 7.53
C GLY A 592 31.73 -12.19 8.83
N ASP A 593 30.85 -11.31 9.32
CA ASP A 593 30.09 -11.49 10.57
C ASP A 593 28.78 -12.27 10.35
N THR A 594 28.84 -13.38 9.62
CA THR A 594 27.65 -14.18 9.22
C THR A 594 26.89 -14.79 10.42
N LYS A 595 27.47 -14.80 11.60
CA LYS A 595 26.85 -15.28 12.86
C LYS A 595 25.88 -14.25 13.46
N ARG A 596 25.94 -12.98 13.05
CA ARG A 596 25.06 -11.93 13.56
C ARG A 596 23.66 -12.08 12.96
N ASP A 597 22.79 -12.78 13.69
CA ASP A 597 21.43 -13.10 13.27
C ASP A 597 20.34 -12.77 14.33
N VAL A 598 20.71 -12.09 15.42
CA VAL A 598 19.77 -11.69 16.47
C VAL A 598 19.31 -10.25 16.25
N CYS A 599 17.99 -10.04 16.27
CA CYS A 599 17.35 -8.75 16.28
C CYS A 599 16.63 -8.51 17.60
N LEU A 600 17.04 -7.49 18.36
CA LEU A 600 16.36 -7.06 19.57
C LEU A 600 15.14 -6.21 19.19
N ILE A 601 13.99 -6.45 19.80
CA ILE A 601 12.74 -5.72 19.49
C ILE A 601 11.98 -5.44 20.78
N PRO A 602 11.70 -4.17 21.16
CA PRO A 602 10.87 -3.84 22.31
C PRO A 602 9.46 -4.43 22.19
N VAL A 603 8.88 -4.87 23.31
CA VAL A 603 7.53 -5.46 23.35
C VAL A 603 6.44 -4.51 22.86
N SER A 604 6.72 -3.19 22.89
CA SER A 604 5.85 -2.13 22.36
C SER A 604 5.85 -2.03 20.83
N ALA A 605 6.80 -2.66 20.12
CA ALA A 605 6.95 -2.51 18.67
C ALA A 605 5.71 -3.02 17.90
N HIS A 606 5.46 -2.41 16.74
CA HIS A 606 4.43 -2.85 15.82
C HIS A 606 4.67 -4.31 15.36
N GLY A 607 3.61 -5.07 15.12
CA GLY A 607 3.71 -6.48 14.73
C GLY A 607 4.42 -6.74 13.40
N THR A 608 4.58 -5.73 12.53
CA THR A 608 5.39 -5.84 11.29
C THR A 608 6.88 -5.97 11.56
N ASN A 609 7.40 -5.37 12.65
CA ASN A 609 8.83 -5.39 12.97
C ASN A 609 9.35 -6.82 13.19
N PRO A 610 8.77 -7.65 14.10
CA PRO A 610 9.21 -9.02 14.24
C PRO A 610 8.98 -9.88 12.99
N ALA A 611 7.91 -9.61 12.23
CA ALA A 611 7.67 -10.30 10.96
C ALA A 611 8.76 -10.00 9.93
N SER A 612 9.16 -8.73 9.79
CA SER A 612 10.24 -8.31 8.88
C SER A 612 11.60 -8.88 9.27
N ALA A 613 11.91 -8.94 10.59
CA ALA A 613 13.14 -9.54 11.09
C ALA A 613 13.21 -11.05 10.75
N MET A 614 12.12 -11.78 10.93
CA MET A 614 12.04 -13.19 10.54
C MET A 614 12.23 -13.39 9.03
N MET A 615 11.73 -12.49 8.19
CA MET A 615 11.84 -12.59 6.73
C MET A 615 13.27 -12.42 6.20
N VAL A 616 14.15 -11.75 6.95
CA VAL A 616 15.59 -11.66 6.61
C VAL A 616 16.43 -12.74 7.30
N GLY A 617 15.79 -13.71 7.95
CA GLY A 617 16.44 -14.81 8.64
C GLY A 617 17.02 -14.44 10.01
N MET A 618 16.58 -13.34 10.63
CA MET A 618 16.98 -12.95 11.98
C MET A 618 16.10 -13.60 13.04
N LYS A 619 16.69 -13.89 14.20
CA LYS A 619 16.01 -14.37 15.41
C LYS A 619 15.56 -13.20 16.25
N VAL A 620 14.27 -13.14 16.56
CA VAL A 620 13.71 -12.07 17.38
C VAL A 620 13.92 -12.34 18.87
N VAL A 621 14.51 -11.38 19.58
CA VAL A 621 14.63 -11.37 21.03
C VAL A 621 13.91 -10.15 21.58
N ALA A 622 12.84 -10.37 22.35
CA ALA A 622 12.03 -9.30 22.89
C ALA A 622 12.76 -8.55 24.01
N VAL A 623 12.68 -7.22 24.04
CA VAL A 623 13.17 -6.35 25.11
C VAL A 623 11.99 -5.80 25.89
N ALA A 624 12.06 -5.83 27.22
CA ALA A 624 11.00 -5.33 28.10
C ALA A 624 10.85 -3.80 28.01
N CYS A 625 9.65 -3.31 28.38
CA CYS A 625 9.41 -1.90 28.67
C CYS A 625 9.20 -1.72 30.18
N ASP A 626 9.58 -0.55 30.70
CA ASP A 626 9.33 -0.16 32.09
C ASP A 626 7.85 0.25 32.32
N SER A 627 7.52 0.62 33.56
CA SER A 627 6.16 1.04 33.94
C SER A 627 5.69 2.32 33.24
N ASP A 628 6.62 3.15 32.77
CA ASP A 628 6.36 4.44 32.12
C ASP A 628 6.26 4.29 30.59
N GLY A 629 6.44 3.05 30.09
CA GLY A 629 6.35 2.72 28.67
C GLY A 629 7.61 2.98 27.87
N ASN A 630 8.76 3.20 28.52
CA ASN A 630 10.07 3.31 27.87
C ASN A 630 10.74 1.92 27.75
N VAL A 631 11.77 1.82 26.91
CA VAL A 631 12.59 0.60 26.82
C VAL A 631 13.35 0.41 28.15
N ASP A 632 13.26 -0.77 28.72
CA ASP A 632 14.03 -1.13 29.92
C ASP A 632 15.52 -1.24 29.57
N ILE A 633 16.31 -0.24 30.01
CA ILE A 633 17.74 -0.14 29.69
C ILE A 633 18.53 -1.30 30.31
N ALA A 634 18.15 -1.78 31.51
CA ALA A 634 18.85 -2.88 32.16
C ALA A 634 18.62 -4.21 31.42
N ASP A 635 17.38 -4.46 30.99
CA ASP A 635 17.04 -5.62 30.19
C ASP A 635 17.71 -5.56 28.80
N LEU A 636 17.73 -4.38 28.17
CA LEU A 636 18.43 -4.17 26.89
C LEU A 636 19.93 -4.46 27.01
N GLU A 637 20.61 -3.90 28.02
CA GLU A 637 22.04 -4.11 28.25
C GLU A 637 22.35 -5.60 28.48
N ALA A 638 21.55 -6.27 29.33
CA ALA A 638 21.73 -7.70 29.63
C ALA A 638 21.57 -8.55 28.36
N LYS A 639 20.57 -8.28 27.53
CA LYS A 639 20.33 -9.02 26.29
C LYS A 639 21.37 -8.71 25.21
N ALA A 640 21.80 -7.46 25.08
CA ALA A 640 22.87 -7.08 24.16
C ALA A 640 24.17 -7.75 24.51
N ALA A 641 24.54 -7.81 25.81
CA ALA A 641 25.71 -8.51 26.30
C ALA A 641 25.61 -10.05 26.11
N GLN A 642 24.42 -10.63 26.37
CA GLN A 642 24.17 -12.05 26.14
C GLN A 642 24.35 -12.45 24.67
N HIS A 643 24.01 -11.59 23.76
CA HIS A 643 24.07 -11.81 22.32
C HIS A 643 25.21 -11.06 21.61
N ALA A 644 26.25 -10.61 22.34
CA ALA A 644 27.29 -9.74 21.78
C ALA A 644 27.92 -10.25 20.46
N ASP A 645 28.14 -11.57 20.34
CA ASP A 645 28.71 -12.18 19.13
C ASP A 645 27.69 -12.40 18.00
N THR A 646 26.39 -12.35 18.32
CA THR A 646 25.29 -12.67 17.37
C THR A 646 24.33 -11.50 17.14
N LEU A 647 24.49 -10.39 17.84
CA LEU A 647 23.62 -9.22 17.72
C LEU A 647 23.80 -8.56 16.35
N ALA A 648 22.77 -8.62 15.51
CA ALA A 648 22.73 -7.97 14.21
C ALA A 648 22.11 -6.57 14.28
N ALA A 649 20.96 -6.47 14.93
CA ALA A 649 20.18 -5.22 14.95
C ALA A 649 19.33 -5.06 16.21
N LEU A 650 18.97 -3.80 16.49
CA LEU A 650 17.79 -3.41 17.27
C LEU A 650 16.78 -2.77 16.33
N MET A 651 15.49 -3.12 16.42
CA MET A 651 14.39 -2.35 15.81
C MET A 651 13.64 -1.59 16.91
N VAL A 652 13.61 -0.27 16.81
CA VAL A 652 12.91 0.60 17.79
C VAL A 652 12.02 1.62 17.07
N THR A 653 10.79 1.80 17.54
CA THR A 653 9.88 2.86 17.06
C THR A 653 10.12 4.14 17.84
N TYR A 654 10.25 5.28 17.15
CA TYR A 654 10.49 6.56 17.82
C TYR A 654 9.67 7.72 17.21
N PRO A 655 9.00 8.60 18.02
CA PRO A 655 8.67 8.33 19.44
C PRO A 655 7.99 6.99 19.62
N SER A 656 8.02 6.43 20.84
CA SER A 656 7.48 5.08 21.08
C SER A 656 5.99 5.01 20.76
N THR A 657 5.48 3.82 20.45
CA THR A 657 4.03 3.57 20.27
C THR A 657 3.22 3.80 21.56
N HIS A 658 3.88 4.04 22.70
CA HIS A 658 3.24 4.51 23.93
C HIS A 658 2.94 6.02 23.92
N GLY A 659 3.31 6.74 22.83
CA GLY A 659 3.07 8.18 22.69
C GLY A 659 4.01 9.06 23.49
N VAL A 660 5.23 8.61 23.77
CA VAL A 660 6.22 9.34 24.57
C VAL A 660 7.57 9.46 23.86
N PHE A 661 8.28 10.58 24.11
CA PHE A 661 9.67 10.76 23.70
C PHE A 661 10.59 10.17 24.76
N GLU A 662 11.24 9.04 24.48
CA GLU A 662 12.24 8.44 25.37
C GLU A 662 13.51 9.27 25.40
N GLU A 663 13.90 9.76 26.58
CA GLU A 663 15.15 10.52 26.77
C GLU A 663 16.38 9.66 26.55
N SER A 664 16.28 8.37 26.82
CA SER A 664 17.36 7.39 26.78
C SER A 664 17.69 6.86 25.37
N ILE A 665 17.01 7.32 24.32
CA ILE A 665 17.19 6.78 22.96
C ILE A 665 18.65 6.77 22.49
N LYS A 666 19.43 7.80 22.78
CA LYS A 666 20.86 7.84 22.45
C LYS A 666 21.68 6.79 23.21
N THR A 667 21.32 6.51 24.47
CA THR A 667 21.92 5.44 25.28
C THR A 667 21.55 4.06 24.71
N ILE A 668 20.28 3.88 24.32
CA ILE A 668 19.80 2.67 23.63
C ILE A 668 20.65 2.39 22.39
N CYS A 669 20.81 3.38 21.50
CA CYS A 669 21.65 3.27 20.31
C CYS A 669 23.11 2.91 20.65
N ALA A 670 23.70 3.61 21.64
CA ALA A 670 25.08 3.38 22.07
C ALA A 670 25.31 1.97 22.64
N ILE A 671 24.34 1.39 23.35
CA ILE A 671 24.41 0.01 23.87
C ILE A 671 24.52 -0.96 22.68
N VAL A 672 23.64 -0.83 21.70
CA VAL A 672 23.61 -1.72 20.53
C VAL A 672 24.90 -1.64 19.73
N HIS A 673 25.39 -0.43 19.44
CA HIS A 673 26.65 -0.21 18.73
C HIS A 673 27.86 -0.80 19.46
N ARG A 674 27.91 -0.68 20.78
CA ARG A 674 29.00 -1.23 21.60
C ARG A 674 29.13 -2.75 21.48
N HIS A 675 28.00 -3.43 21.24
CA HIS A 675 27.95 -4.88 21.01
C HIS A 675 27.95 -5.26 19.52
N GLY A 676 28.26 -4.31 18.62
CA GLY A 676 28.44 -4.53 17.18
C GLY A 676 27.15 -4.63 16.34
N GLY A 677 25.99 -4.41 16.95
CA GLY A 677 24.71 -4.34 16.24
C GLY A 677 24.47 -3.00 15.55
N GLN A 678 23.52 -2.95 14.61
CA GLN A 678 23.05 -1.74 13.95
C GLN A 678 21.67 -1.32 14.49
N VAL A 679 21.36 -0.04 14.47
CA VAL A 679 20.07 0.48 14.96
C VAL A 679 19.15 0.80 13.79
N TYR A 680 18.04 0.06 13.71
CA TYR A 680 16.92 0.32 12.83
C TYR A 680 15.86 1.12 13.60
N LEU A 681 15.59 2.35 13.16
CA LEU A 681 14.52 3.19 13.70
C LEU A 681 13.28 3.09 12.82
N ASP A 682 12.17 2.61 13.39
CA ASP A 682 10.87 2.62 12.74
C ASP A 682 10.33 4.06 12.71
N GLY A 683 10.29 4.63 11.51
CA GLY A 683 9.86 6.00 11.24
C GLY A 683 8.35 6.17 11.02
N ALA A 684 7.52 5.21 11.43
CA ALA A 684 6.06 5.35 11.35
C ALA A 684 5.56 6.63 12.06
N ASN A 685 6.23 7.02 13.14
CA ASN A 685 5.92 8.19 13.98
C ASN A 685 6.75 9.46 13.64
N LEU A 686 7.32 9.51 12.42
CA LEU A 686 8.14 10.65 11.97
C LEU A 686 7.37 11.99 12.00
N ASN A 687 6.02 11.97 11.97
CA ASN A 687 5.18 13.16 12.08
C ASN A 687 5.41 13.96 13.38
N ALA A 688 5.93 13.33 14.43
CA ALA A 688 6.32 13.97 15.67
C ALA A 688 7.78 14.50 15.68
N GLN A 689 8.56 14.28 14.61
CA GLN A 689 10.00 14.52 14.60
C GLN A 689 10.43 15.62 13.64
N VAL A 690 9.76 15.76 12.49
CA VAL A 690 10.19 16.64 11.39
C VAL A 690 10.47 18.06 11.87
N GLY A 691 11.71 18.54 11.64
CA GLY A 691 12.17 19.87 12.04
C GLY A 691 12.44 20.08 13.53
N LEU A 692 12.24 19.04 14.37
CA LEU A 692 12.50 19.07 15.81
C LEU A 692 13.55 18.03 16.24
N VAL A 693 13.54 16.87 15.64
CA VAL A 693 14.44 15.75 15.92
C VAL A 693 14.83 15.10 14.59
N ARG A 694 16.08 14.68 14.44
CA ARG A 694 16.54 13.92 13.28
C ARG A 694 16.93 12.49 13.68
N PRO A 695 16.35 11.45 13.09
CA PRO A 695 16.65 10.05 13.42
C PRO A 695 18.16 9.71 13.42
N ALA A 696 18.90 10.17 12.40
CA ALA A 696 20.34 9.88 12.30
C ALA A 696 21.15 10.55 13.44
N GLU A 697 20.73 11.72 13.97
CA GLU A 697 21.36 12.41 15.11
C GLU A 697 21.09 11.71 16.46
N LEU A 698 20.07 10.85 16.51
CA LEU A 698 19.79 9.99 17.68
C LEU A 698 20.71 8.79 17.78
N GLY A 699 21.35 8.41 16.67
CA GLY A 699 22.20 7.23 16.56
C GLY A 699 21.60 6.09 15.72
N ALA A 700 20.47 6.32 15.02
CA ALA A 700 19.93 5.36 14.08
C ALA A 700 20.84 5.20 12.85
N ASP A 701 21.02 3.95 12.40
CA ASP A 701 21.79 3.62 11.19
C ASP A 701 20.90 3.51 9.96
N VAL A 702 19.63 3.11 10.17
CA VAL A 702 18.58 2.98 9.16
C VAL A 702 17.27 3.53 9.71
N CYS A 703 16.48 4.18 8.86
CA CYS A 703 15.10 4.53 9.18
C CYS A 703 14.22 4.41 7.93
N HIS A 704 13.07 3.74 8.02
CA HIS A 704 12.07 3.86 6.97
C HIS A 704 11.13 5.05 7.24
N MET A 705 10.63 5.62 6.16
CA MET A 705 9.71 6.75 6.18
C MET A 705 8.39 6.37 5.53
N ASN A 706 7.29 6.42 6.26
CA ASN A 706 5.97 6.21 5.66
C ASN A 706 5.48 7.51 5.01
N LEU A 707 5.66 7.64 3.68
CA LEU A 707 5.22 8.84 2.97
C LEU A 707 3.69 9.00 3.00
N HIS A 708 2.96 7.89 3.13
CA HIS A 708 1.51 7.85 3.30
C HIS A 708 1.02 8.18 4.72
N LYS A 709 1.93 8.60 5.62
CA LYS A 709 1.65 9.12 6.96
C LYS A 709 2.12 10.57 7.05
N THR A 710 3.43 10.78 7.21
CA THR A 710 4.04 12.10 7.45
C THR A 710 4.00 13.03 6.25
N PHE A 711 4.03 12.51 5.00
CA PHE A 711 4.22 13.30 3.78
C PHE A 711 3.07 13.20 2.77
N CYS A 712 1.84 13.14 3.26
CA CYS A 712 0.59 13.35 2.53
C CYS A 712 0.26 12.38 1.38
N ILE A 713 1.00 11.30 1.12
CA ILE A 713 0.49 10.28 0.20
C ILE A 713 -0.80 9.70 0.81
N PRO A 714 -1.90 9.55 0.06
CA PRO A 714 -3.17 9.12 0.61
C PRO A 714 -3.14 7.68 1.10
N HIS A 715 -3.91 7.39 2.15
CA HIS A 715 -4.09 6.01 2.63
C HIS A 715 -4.92 5.12 1.70
N GLY A 716 -5.76 5.70 0.84
CA GLY A 716 -6.45 5.00 -0.25
C GLY A 716 -7.26 3.78 0.16
N GLY A 717 -7.79 3.76 1.39
CA GLY A 717 -8.48 2.59 1.93
C GLY A 717 -7.56 1.45 2.38
N GLY A 718 -6.25 1.71 2.50
CA GLY A 718 -5.23 0.72 2.85
C GLY A 718 -4.13 0.56 1.79
N GLY A 719 -3.85 1.60 1.07
CA GLY A 719 -2.89 1.79 -0.02
C GLY A 719 -3.47 2.63 -1.14
N PRO A 720 -2.60 3.38 -1.84
CA PRO A 720 -1.18 3.10 -2.06
C PRO A 720 -0.29 3.45 -0.87
N GLY A 721 0.87 2.80 -0.80
CA GLY A 721 1.90 3.08 0.18
C GLY A 721 3.26 3.38 -0.44
N MET A 722 4.12 4.08 0.30
CA MET A 722 5.55 4.25 0.03
C MET A 722 6.32 4.21 1.34
N GLY A 723 7.46 3.53 1.34
CA GLY A 723 8.32 3.36 2.52
C GLY A 723 9.80 3.55 2.21
N PRO A 724 10.24 4.72 1.71
CA PRO A 724 11.66 4.98 1.49
C PRO A 724 12.49 4.69 2.74
N ILE A 725 13.74 4.28 2.54
CA ILE A 725 14.69 4.07 3.63
C ILE A 725 15.85 5.05 3.52
N GLY A 726 16.13 5.74 4.64
CA GLY A 726 17.35 6.52 4.83
C GLY A 726 18.37 5.69 5.58
N VAL A 727 19.64 5.77 5.18
CA VAL A 727 20.75 5.04 5.82
C VAL A 727 21.98 5.92 5.98
N LYS A 728 22.84 5.57 6.96
CA LYS A 728 24.19 6.12 7.09
C LYS A 728 25.11 5.58 6.01
N ALA A 729 26.15 6.33 5.68
CA ALA A 729 27.08 6.08 4.58
C ALA A 729 27.61 4.65 4.49
N HIS A 730 27.90 4.00 5.64
CA HIS A 730 28.43 2.64 5.67
C HIS A 730 27.42 1.57 5.21
N LEU A 731 26.12 1.87 5.22
CA LEU A 731 25.06 0.99 4.75
C LEU A 731 24.62 1.30 3.30
N ALA A 732 25.01 2.44 2.75
CA ALA A 732 24.63 2.86 1.39
C ALA A 732 24.94 1.83 0.30
N PRO A 733 26.08 1.12 0.28
CA PRO A 733 26.40 0.10 -0.72
C PRO A 733 25.41 -1.09 -0.73
N TYR A 734 24.68 -1.29 0.35
CA TYR A 734 23.77 -2.45 0.55
C TYR A 734 22.31 -2.12 0.31
N LEU A 735 21.98 -0.90 -0.11
CA LEU A 735 20.64 -0.51 -0.51
C LEU A 735 20.18 -1.27 -1.76
N PRO A 736 18.86 -1.43 -1.97
CA PRO A 736 18.33 -2.17 -3.12
C PRO A 736 18.83 -1.65 -4.47
N GLY A 737 19.28 -2.57 -5.32
CA GLY A 737 19.51 -2.38 -6.74
C GLY A 737 18.32 -2.85 -7.59
N HIS A 738 18.53 -2.99 -8.94
CA HIS A 738 17.49 -3.47 -9.84
C HIS A 738 18.08 -4.22 -11.05
N PRO A 739 17.57 -5.42 -11.43
CA PRO A 739 18.17 -6.23 -12.48
C PRO A 739 17.99 -5.68 -13.91
N VAL A 740 17.00 -4.80 -14.12
CA VAL A 740 16.67 -4.25 -15.45
C VAL A 740 17.16 -2.80 -15.61
N VAL A 741 17.18 -2.01 -14.53
CA VAL A 741 17.57 -0.59 -14.59
C VAL A 741 18.79 -0.35 -13.72
N TYR A 742 19.88 0.07 -14.36
CA TYR A 742 21.11 0.42 -13.66
C TYR A 742 21.03 1.83 -13.06
N GLY A 743 21.78 2.07 -11.98
CA GLY A 743 21.85 3.39 -11.33
C GLY A 743 20.78 3.62 -10.27
N VAL A 744 19.95 2.63 -9.94
CA VAL A 744 18.97 2.71 -8.83
C VAL A 744 19.68 2.86 -7.49
N ASN A 745 20.81 2.15 -7.30
CA ASN A 745 21.72 2.33 -6.19
C ASN A 745 23.13 2.65 -6.68
N PRO A 746 23.50 3.91 -6.88
CA PRO A 746 24.84 4.27 -7.36
C PRO A 746 25.96 3.83 -6.41
N ALA A 747 25.70 3.72 -5.12
CA ALA A 747 26.69 3.31 -4.10
C ALA A 747 27.05 1.82 -4.16
N ALA A 748 26.24 0.96 -4.80
CA ALA A 748 26.50 -0.48 -4.93
C ALA A 748 27.64 -0.83 -5.90
N GLY A 749 28.20 0.14 -6.62
CA GLY A 749 29.30 -0.08 -7.55
C GLY A 749 28.92 -1.04 -8.68
N ARG A 750 29.62 -2.18 -8.79
CA ARG A 750 29.36 -3.18 -9.84
C ARG A 750 28.16 -4.10 -9.54
N ASP A 751 27.72 -4.18 -8.30
CA ASP A 751 26.67 -5.12 -7.84
C ASP A 751 25.31 -4.44 -7.72
N GLN A 752 24.89 -3.75 -8.76
CA GLN A 752 23.66 -2.96 -8.80
C GLN A 752 22.38 -3.78 -8.96
N THR A 753 22.46 -5.11 -8.99
CA THR A 753 21.30 -5.98 -9.24
C THR A 753 20.74 -6.63 -7.99
N ARG A 754 21.37 -6.47 -6.81
CA ARG A 754 21.06 -7.18 -5.57
C ARG A 754 20.07 -6.44 -4.68
N GLY A 755 19.43 -7.20 -3.81
CA GLY A 755 18.60 -6.68 -2.72
C GLY A 755 17.28 -6.06 -3.16
N GLN A 756 16.85 -6.28 -4.38
CA GLN A 756 15.57 -5.78 -4.91
C GLN A 756 14.39 -6.22 -4.05
N VAL A 757 13.52 -5.26 -3.68
CA VAL A 757 12.35 -5.51 -2.81
C VAL A 757 11.01 -5.22 -3.49
N SER A 758 11.01 -4.57 -4.65
CA SER A 758 9.82 -4.31 -5.46
C SER A 758 10.08 -4.56 -6.95
N SER A 759 9.02 -4.81 -7.73
CA SER A 759 9.11 -5.03 -9.18
C SER A 759 9.62 -3.80 -9.94
N ALA A 760 9.27 -2.61 -9.46
CA ALA A 760 9.69 -1.35 -10.10
C ALA A 760 10.95 -0.79 -9.45
N PRO A 761 11.81 -0.09 -10.23
CA PRO A 761 13.09 0.46 -9.73
C PRO A 761 12.92 1.48 -8.59
N TRP A 762 11.87 2.29 -8.63
CA TRP A 762 11.57 3.35 -7.66
C TRP A 762 10.18 3.16 -7.02
N GLY A 763 9.79 1.92 -6.78
CA GLY A 763 8.55 1.57 -6.10
C GLY A 763 7.30 2.18 -6.75
N SER A 764 6.54 2.98 -6.02
CA SER A 764 5.32 3.64 -6.51
C SER A 764 5.62 5.06 -7.00
N ALA A 765 6.38 5.20 -8.08
CA ALA A 765 6.96 6.47 -8.54
C ALA A 765 5.92 7.57 -8.82
N SER A 766 4.75 7.22 -9.39
CA SER A 766 3.76 8.23 -9.81
C SER A 766 3.09 9.00 -8.66
N ILE A 767 3.21 8.53 -7.42
CA ILE A 767 2.67 9.22 -6.24
C ILE A 767 3.71 10.01 -5.46
N LEU A 768 4.98 9.93 -5.83
CA LEU A 768 6.05 10.73 -5.21
C LEU A 768 5.88 12.25 -5.40
N PRO A 769 5.29 12.74 -6.51
CA PRO A 769 4.95 14.15 -6.64
C PRO A 769 4.12 14.72 -5.48
N ILE A 770 3.30 13.89 -4.81
CA ILE A 770 2.47 14.30 -3.67
C ILE A 770 3.37 14.74 -2.50
N SER A 771 4.32 13.89 -2.09
CA SER A 771 5.23 14.20 -0.99
C SER A 771 6.18 15.35 -1.34
N TRP A 772 6.67 15.39 -2.58
CA TRP A 772 7.48 16.50 -3.06
C TRP A 772 6.71 17.82 -2.98
N ALA A 773 5.46 17.85 -3.46
CA ALA A 773 4.60 19.02 -3.44
C ALA A 773 4.31 19.50 -2.01
N TYR A 774 4.00 18.59 -1.11
CA TYR A 774 3.78 18.90 0.31
C TYR A 774 5.02 19.55 0.93
N ILE A 775 6.20 18.94 0.79
CA ILE A 775 7.45 19.46 1.34
C ILE A 775 7.77 20.83 0.72
N ALA A 776 7.63 20.96 -0.60
CA ALA A 776 7.91 22.19 -1.32
C ALA A 776 6.96 23.35 -0.94
N MET A 777 5.68 23.08 -0.68
CA MET A 777 4.70 24.09 -0.27
C MET A 777 4.82 24.47 1.20
N MET A 778 5.20 23.52 2.06
CA MET A 778 5.40 23.79 3.49
C MET A 778 6.75 24.46 3.76
N GLY A 779 7.81 24.07 3.06
CA GLY A 779 9.17 24.50 3.38
C GLY A 779 9.62 24.07 4.77
N GLY A 780 10.86 24.38 5.14
CA GLY A 780 11.42 23.98 6.44
C GLY A 780 10.64 24.52 7.66
N GLU A 781 10.20 25.77 7.60
CA GLU A 781 9.42 26.41 8.68
C GLU A 781 8.02 25.80 8.81
N GLY A 782 7.34 25.57 7.68
CA GLY A 782 6.00 25.01 7.66
C GLY A 782 5.98 23.56 8.15
N LEU A 783 6.97 22.74 7.75
CA LEU A 783 7.10 21.36 8.22
C LEU A 783 7.33 21.29 9.74
N ARG A 784 8.23 22.16 10.26
CA ARG A 784 8.44 22.27 11.70
C ARG A 784 7.17 22.68 12.44
N LEU A 785 6.44 23.67 11.91
CA LEU A 785 5.18 24.11 12.50
C LEU A 785 4.13 23.00 12.47
N ALA A 786 4.02 22.25 11.38
CA ALA A 786 3.12 21.08 11.27
C ALA A 786 3.39 20.06 12.39
N THR A 787 4.66 19.71 12.62
CA THR A 787 5.03 18.80 13.72
C THR A 787 4.65 19.36 15.08
N ILE A 788 4.91 20.65 15.34
CA ILE A 788 4.53 21.30 16.60
C ILE A 788 3.00 21.25 16.79
N MET A 789 2.24 21.53 15.75
CA MET A 789 0.78 21.52 15.80
C MET A 789 0.21 20.13 15.98
N ALA A 790 0.80 19.08 15.37
CA ALA A 790 0.41 17.69 15.60
C ALA A 790 0.56 17.31 17.08
N ILE A 791 1.70 17.69 17.69
CA ILE A 791 1.96 17.45 19.11
C ILE A 791 0.99 18.28 19.97
N LEU A 792 0.72 19.54 19.62
CA LEU A 792 -0.22 20.38 20.36
C LEU A 792 -1.65 19.83 20.29
N ASN A 793 -2.12 19.44 19.10
CA ASN A 793 -3.45 18.84 18.92
C ASN A 793 -3.63 17.59 19.79
N ALA A 794 -2.65 16.70 19.82
CA ALA A 794 -2.69 15.49 20.65
C ALA A 794 -2.73 15.83 22.15
N ASN A 795 -1.88 16.77 22.62
CA ASN A 795 -1.87 17.20 24.01
C ASN A 795 -3.16 17.94 24.40
N TYR A 796 -3.73 18.72 23.49
CA TYR A 796 -5.03 19.38 23.70
C TYR A 796 -6.15 18.35 23.89
N VAL A 797 -6.25 17.36 23.00
CA VAL A 797 -7.21 16.26 23.14
C VAL A 797 -7.00 15.49 24.44
N ALA A 798 -5.75 15.10 24.74
CA ALA A 798 -5.41 14.40 25.97
C ALA A 798 -5.81 15.21 27.22
N LYS A 799 -5.56 16.52 27.24
CA LYS A 799 -5.92 17.38 28.35
C LYS A 799 -7.44 17.50 28.53
N ARG A 800 -8.20 17.62 27.43
CA ARG A 800 -9.66 17.66 27.42
C ARG A 800 -10.27 16.36 27.92
N LEU A 801 -9.69 15.21 27.56
CA LEU A 801 -10.19 13.88 27.90
C LEU A 801 -9.73 13.39 29.29
N ALA A 802 -8.61 13.86 29.82
CA ALA A 802 -8.02 13.40 31.07
C ALA A 802 -8.97 13.42 32.30
N PRO A 803 -9.91 14.38 32.47
CA PRO A 803 -10.89 14.36 33.58
C PRO A 803 -11.92 13.22 33.45
N HIS A 804 -12.05 12.61 32.29
CA HIS A 804 -13.07 11.62 31.93
C HIS A 804 -12.49 10.23 31.71
N PHE A 805 -11.27 10.16 31.17
CA PHE A 805 -10.53 8.94 30.83
C PHE A 805 -9.07 9.11 31.25
N PRO A 806 -8.49 8.22 32.07
CA PRO A 806 -7.08 8.28 32.39
C PRO A 806 -6.20 8.16 31.15
N ILE A 807 -5.13 8.95 31.08
CA ILE A 807 -4.09 8.81 30.04
C ILE A 807 -3.04 7.83 30.58
N VAL A 808 -2.74 6.76 29.84
CA VAL A 808 -1.91 5.64 30.32
C VAL A 808 -0.45 6.07 30.48
N TYR A 809 0.15 6.66 29.43
CA TYR A 809 1.55 7.06 29.44
C TYR A 809 1.71 8.56 29.22
N LYS A 810 2.73 9.12 29.86
CA LYS A 810 3.11 10.54 29.76
C LYS A 810 4.61 10.67 29.92
N GLY A 811 5.22 11.64 29.24
CA GLY A 811 6.60 12.01 29.49
C GLY A 811 6.82 12.68 30.86
N PRO A 812 8.09 12.97 31.22
CA PRO A 812 8.46 13.47 32.56
C PRO A 812 7.70 14.71 33.01
N ASN A 813 7.30 15.58 32.09
CA ASN A 813 6.57 16.83 32.40
C ASN A 813 5.04 16.67 32.30
N GLY A 814 4.52 15.42 32.16
CA GLY A 814 3.10 15.14 32.03
C GLY A 814 2.52 15.38 30.65
N PHE A 815 3.35 15.64 29.63
CA PHE A 815 2.98 15.78 28.23
C PHE A 815 3.17 14.47 27.46
N ILE A 816 2.56 14.39 26.28
CA ILE A 816 2.67 13.28 25.33
C ILE A 816 3.29 13.78 24.01
N ALA A 817 3.64 12.86 23.13
CA ALA A 817 4.05 13.17 21.75
C ALA A 817 2.82 13.55 20.88
N HIS A 818 2.70 13.01 19.69
CA HIS A 818 1.62 13.32 18.74
C HIS A 818 0.38 12.40 18.85
N GLU A 819 0.39 11.46 19.78
CA GLU A 819 -0.70 10.52 20.03
C GLU A 819 -0.84 10.24 21.54
N CYS A 820 -2.03 9.84 22.00
CA CYS A 820 -2.28 9.48 23.38
C CYS A 820 -3.08 8.17 23.51
N ILE A 821 -2.85 7.45 24.61
CA ILE A 821 -3.57 6.24 24.96
C ILE A 821 -4.50 6.52 26.13
N ILE A 822 -5.81 6.38 25.93
CA ILE A 822 -6.81 6.46 27.00
C ILE A 822 -7.10 5.06 27.57
N ASP A 823 -7.18 5.00 28.89
CA ASP A 823 -7.37 3.77 29.66
C ASP A 823 -8.86 3.40 29.79
N LEU A 824 -9.23 2.23 29.29
CA LEU A 824 -10.57 1.67 29.40
C LEU A 824 -10.55 0.27 30.06
N ARG A 825 -9.42 -0.17 30.65
CA ARG A 825 -9.27 -1.48 31.28
C ARG A 825 -10.27 -1.71 32.45
N TRP A 826 -10.67 -0.64 33.13
CA TRP A 826 -11.66 -0.66 34.19
C TRP A 826 -13.12 -0.89 33.72
N LEU A 827 -13.38 -0.70 32.43
CA LEU A 827 -14.72 -0.61 31.85
C LEU A 827 -15.52 -1.91 32.04
N LYS A 828 -14.90 -3.05 31.71
CA LYS A 828 -15.53 -4.35 31.72
C LYS A 828 -15.97 -4.76 33.17
N GLU A 829 -15.12 -4.55 34.12
CA GLU A 829 -15.38 -4.88 35.53
C GLU A 829 -16.55 -4.05 36.08
N ARG A 830 -16.51 -2.72 35.87
CA ARG A 830 -17.52 -1.81 36.45
C ARG A 830 -18.88 -1.87 35.76
N THR A 831 -18.88 -2.06 34.44
CA THR A 831 -20.10 -1.87 33.62
C THR A 831 -20.52 -3.11 32.81
N GLY A 832 -19.61 -4.05 32.55
CA GLY A 832 -19.81 -5.13 31.59
C GLY A 832 -19.61 -4.68 30.11
N LEU A 833 -19.27 -3.41 29.87
CA LEU A 833 -18.96 -2.87 28.55
C LEU A 833 -17.53 -3.24 28.15
N ALA A 834 -17.29 -3.36 26.85
CA ALA A 834 -15.97 -3.54 26.26
C ALA A 834 -15.51 -2.26 25.51
N VAL A 835 -14.22 -2.16 25.22
CA VAL A 835 -13.66 -1.05 24.41
C VAL A 835 -14.34 -0.98 23.04
N GLU A 836 -14.68 -2.14 22.47
CA GLU A 836 -15.45 -2.23 21.23
C GLU A 836 -16.81 -1.52 21.31
N ASP A 837 -17.51 -1.56 22.45
CA ASP A 837 -18.79 -0.87 22.62
C ASP A 837 -18.65 0.65 22.50
N VAL A 838 -17.55 1.20 23.03
CA VAL A 838 -17.19 2.62 22.87
C VAL A 838 -16.86 2.95 21.40
N ALA A 839 -16.08 2.10 20.75
CA ALA A 839 -15.72 2.26 19.34
C ALA A 839 -16.96 2.24 18.43
N LYS A 840 -17.87 1.26 18.63
CA LYS A 840 -19.12 1.19 17.85
C LYS A 840 -20.04 2.38 18.14
N ARG A 841 -20.06 2.88 19.37
CA ARG A 841 -20.84 4.07 19.71
C ARG A 841 -20.35 5.34 19.04
N LEU A 842 -19.03 5.51 18.84
CA LEU A 842 -18.44 6.62 18.09
C LEU A 842 -18.97 6.71 16.66
N VAL A 843 -19.32 5.59 16.02
CA VAL A 843 -19.93 5.56 14.68
C VAL A 843 -21.25 6.36 14.66
N ASP A 844 -22.08 6.26 15.70
CA ASP A 844 -23.32 7.04 15.83
C ASP A 844 -23.07 8.55 15.93
N TYR A 845 -21.89 8.93 16.45
CA TYR A 845 -21.42 10.32 16.50
C TYR A 845 -20.77 10.80 15.19
N GLY A 846 -20.66 9.93 14.19
CA GLY A 846 -20.10 10.24 12.86
C GLY A 846 -18.58 10.12 12.78
N TYR A 847 -17.97 9.29 13.62
CA TYR A 847 -16.51 9.06 13.64
C TYR A 847 -16.13 7.63 13.33
N HIS A 848 -15.05 7.47 12.59
CA HIS A 848 -14.24 6.26 12.64
C HIS A 848 -13.58 6.20 14.03
N ALA A 849 -13.66 5.08 14.74
CA ALA A 849 -13.07 4.99 16.07
C ALA A 849 -11.53 4.99 16.03
N PRO A 850 -10.87 5.44 17.11
CA PRO A 850 -9.43 5.28 17.30
C PRO A 850 -8.96 3.82 17.29
N THR A 851 -7.65 3.59 17.20
CA THR A 851 -7.06 2.26 17.27
C THR A 851 -7.35 1.61 18.61
N MET A 852 -7.90 0.39 18.58
CA MET A 852 -8.28 -0.36 19.77
C MET A 852 -7.21 -1.34 20.21
N SER A 853 -6.98 -1.44 21.52
CA SER A 853 -6.16 -2.49 22.15
C SER A 853 -4.75 -2.62 21.60
N PHE A 854 -4.15 -1.50 21.22
CA PHE A 854 -2.77 -1.43 20.74
C PHE A 854 -2.08 -0.16 21.30
N PRO A 855 -0.84 -0.23 21.76
CA PRO A 855 -0.07 -1.44 22.10
C PRO A 855 -0.55 -2.10 23.42
N VAL A 856 -1.46 -1.46 24.14
CA VAL A 856 -2.01 -1.90 25.42
C VAL A 856 -3.43 -2.41 25.21
N VAL A 857 -3.73 -3.60 25.74
CA VAL A 857 -5.06 -4.22 25.67
C VAL A 857 -6.09 -3.35 26.41
N ASP A 858 -7.32 -3.32 25.91
CA ASP A 858 -8.45 -2.56 26.46
C ASP A 858 -8.20 -1.04 26.60
N THR A 859 -7.55 -0.46 25.62
CA THR A 859 -7.32 0.98 25.49
C THR A 859 -7.74 1.50 24.12
N LEU A 860 -7.84 2.83 23.98
CA LEU A 860 -7.95 3.52 22.68
C LEU A 860 -6.75 4.43 22.48
N MET A 861 -6.11 4.33 21.33
CA MET A 861 -5.00 5.19 20.91
C MET A 861 -5.51 6.24 19.92
N ILE A 862 -5.31 7.50 20.25
CA ILE A 862 -5.85 8.66 19.53
C ILE A 862 -4.69 9.48 18.96
N GLU A 863 -4.66 9.68 17.65
CA GLU A 863 -3.72 10.53 16.94
C GLU A 863 -4.49 11.55 16.09
N PRO A 864 -4.67 12.81 16.54
CA PRO A 864 -5.13 13.90 15.68
C PRO A 864 -3.94 14.49 14.91
N THR A 865 -4.11 14.72 13.61
CA THR A 865 -3.05 15.36 12.81
C THR A 865 -3.10 16.87 12.93
N GLU A 866 -2.03 17.55 12.47
CA GLU A 866 -1.96 19.01 12.42
C GLU A 866 -3.00 19.65 11.49
N SER A 867 -3.53 18.87 10.54
CA SER A 867 -4.52 19.36 9.56
C SER A 867 -5.94 19.48 10.13
N GLU A 868 -6.20 18.92 11.31
CA GLU A 868 -7.50 18.97 11.94
C GLU A 868 -7.76 20.31 12.63
N SER A 869 -8.92 20.91 12.36
CA SER A 869 -9.32 22.17 13.00
C SER A 869 -9.64 21.98 14.48
N LYS A 870 -9.41 23.04 15.28
CA LYS A 870 -9.82 23.03 16.71
C LYS A 870 -11.30 22.68 16.87
N ARG A 871 -12.17 23.15 15.96
CA ARG A 871 -13.59 22.81 15.97
C ARG A 871 -13.83 21.30 15.86
N GLU A 872 -13.07 20.61 15.01
CA GLU A 872 -13.20 19.15 14.84
C GLU A 872 -12.62 18.39 16.04
N LEU A 873 -11.51 18.87 16.61
CA LEU A 873 -10.95 18.32 17.86
C LEU A 873 -11.94 18.47 19.03
N ASP A 874 -12.60 19.64 19.14
CA ASP A 874 -13.63 19.87 20.15
C ASP A 874 -14.84 18.95 19.96
N ARG A 875 -15.31 18.80 18.72
CA ARG A 875 -16.41 17.91 18.37
C ARG A 875 -16.10 16.46 18.74
N PHE A 876 -14.89 15.99 18.50
CA PHE A 876 -14.46 14.64 18.89
C PHE A 876 -14.39 14.49 20.41
N CYS A 877 -13.80 15.45 21.11
CA CYS A 877 -13.77 15.44 22.57
C CYS A 877 -15.18 15.44 23.19
N ASP A 878 -16.09 16.24 22.64
CA ASP A 878 -17.48 16.31 23.13
C ASP A 878 -18.22 14.97 22.91
N ALA A 879 -17.96 14.30 21.78
CA ALA A 879 -18.47 12.93 21.52
C ALA A 879 -17.97 11.95 22.59
N MET A 880 -16.66 11.92 22.85
CA MET A 880 -16.06 11.06 23.87
C MET A 880 -16.60 11.37 25.27
N ILE A 881 -16.73 12.65 25.64
CA ILE A 881 -17.29 13.07 26.93
C ILE A 881 -18.76 12.65 27.04
N SER A 882 -19.53 12.75 25.97
CA SER A 882 -20.92 12.29 25.92
C SER A 882 -21.01 10.77 26.13
N ILE A 883 -20.16 10.01 25.45
CA ILE A 883 -20.05 8.55 25.65
C ILE A 883 -19.67 8.21 27.10
N ARG A 884 -18.77 8.98 27.73
CA ARG A 884 -18.43 8.79 29.16
C ARG A 884 -19.64 8.97 30.08
N ARG A 885 -20.54 9.90 29.75
CA ARG A 885 -21.80 10.09 30.49
C ARG A 885 -22.73 8.89 30.30
N GLU A 886 -22.84 8.34 29.10
CA GLU A 886 -23.59 7.12 28.81
C GLU A 886 -23.02 5.91 29.58
N ILE A 887 -21.69 5.80 29.70
CA ILE A 887 -21.04 4.79 30.56
C ILE A 887 -21.39 4.99 32.02
N ALA A 888 -21.40 6.24 32.52
CA ALA A 888 -21.77 6.52 33.92
C ALA A 888 -23.19 6.10 34.25
N GLU A 889 -24.15 6.23 33.32
CA GLU A 889 -25.52 5.74 33.54
C GLU A 889 -25.56 4.22 33.78
N VAL A 890 -24.67 3.45 33.12
CA VAL A 890 -24.55 2.00 33.35
C VAL A 890 -23.85 1.73 34.69
N GLU A 891 -22.80 2.48 35.03
CA GLU A 891 -22.13 2.38 36.33
C GLU A 891 -23.10 2.62 37.52
N GLU A 892 -23.97 3.61 37.37
CA GLU A 892 -24.95 4.03 38.36
C GLU A 892 -26.24 3.17 38.38
N GLY A 893 -26.34 2.19 37.47
CA GLY A 893 -27.54 1.34 37.36
C GLY A 893 -28.77 2.03 36.77
N LYS A 894 -28.58 3.22 36.14
CA LYS A 894 -29.65 3.95 35.42
C LYS A 894 -29.91 3.37 34.03
N ALA A 895 -28.96 2.67 33.46
CA ALA A 895 -29.06 1.94 32.19
C ALA A 895 -28.72 0.46 32.43
N ASP A 896 -29.41 -0.43 31.72
CA ASP A 896 -29.19 -1.87 31.82
C ASP A 896 -27.77 -2.25 31.32
N ARG A 897 -27.11 -3.21 31.94
CA ARG A 897 -25.74 -3.62 31.61
C ARG A 897 -25.65 -4.37 30.27
N ALA A 898 -26.70 -5.08 29.87
CA ALA A 898 -26.76 -5.91 28.68
C ALA A 898 -27.52 -5.24 27.52
N ASP A 899 -28.50 -4.37 27.84
CA ASP A 899 -29.32 -3.68 26.83
C ASP A 899 -29.27 -2.16 27.02
N ASN A 900 -28.29 -1.51 26.46
CA ASN A 900 -28.08 -0.08 26.55
C ASN A 900 -27.57 0.48 25.20
N VAL A 901 -27.49 1.79 25.12
CA VAL A 901 -27.14 2.49 23.87
C VAL A 901 -25.75 2.16 23.32
N LEU A 902 -24.77 1.80 24.18
CA LEU A 902 -23.42 1.40 23.73
C LEU A 902 -23.41 -0.05 23.23
N LYS A 903 -24.09 -0.97 23.95
CA LYS A 903 -24.17 -2.39 23.53
C LYS A 903 -24.88 -2.57 22.20
N ARG A 904 -25.82 -1.69 21.88
CA ARG A 904 -26.65 -1.76 20.67
C ARG A 904 -26.12 -0.91 19.51
N ALA A 905 -25.06 -0.14 19.73
CA ALA A 905 -24.45 0.66 18.68
C ALA A 905 -23.69 -0.24 17.66
N PRO A 906 -23.59 0.22 16.40
CA PRO A 906 -24.16 1.43 15.84
C PRO A 906 -25.64 1.28 15.44
N HIS A 907 -26.36 2.41 15.37
CA HIS A 907 -27.78 2.48 15.06
C HIS A 907 -28.04 2.86 13.59
N THR A 908 -28.62 1.94 12.81
CA THR A 908 -28.88 2.13 11.40
C THR A 908 -30.12 2.98 11.14
N HIS A 909 -30.25 3.53 9.92
CA HIS A 909 -31.44 4.26 9.48
C HIS A 909 -32.73 3.41 9.59
N ALA A 910 -32.66 2.11 9.29
CA ALA A 910 -33.79 1.21 9.37
C ALA A 910 -34.41 1.15 10.79
N LEU A 911 -33.56 1.23 11.83
CA LEU A 911 -34.01 1.25 13.24
C LEU A 911 -34.78 2.52 13.60
N LEU A 912 -34.50 3.66 12.94
CA LEU A 912 -35.26 4.88 13.19
C LEU A 912 -36.73 4.71 12.78
N MET A 913 -36.97 3.96 11.71
CA MET A 913 -38.28 3.72 11.13
C MET A 913 -39.03 2.53 11.77
N SER A 914 -38.35 1.72 12.57
CA SER A 914 -38.95 0.57 13.25
C SER A 914 -39.69 0.95 14.55
N ASP A 915 -40.51 0.02 15.05
CA ASP A 915 -41.06 0.10 16.43
C ASP A 915 -39.90 0.15 17.44
N TRP A 916 -40.00 1.10 18.38
CA TRP A 916 -38.91 1.34 19.33
C TRP A 916 -39.22 0.63 20.64
N VAL A 917 -38.60 -0.50 20.85
CA VAL A 917 -38.75 -1.33 22.07
C VAL A 917 -37.50 -1.31 22.98
N ARG A 918 -36.63 -0.32 22.79
CA ARG A 918 -35.37 -0.18 23.53
C ARG A 918 -35.57 0.59 24.83
N PRO A 919 -34.77 0.32 25.90
CA PRO A 919 -34.89 1.01 27.18
C PRO A 919 -34.30 2.44 27.19
N TYR A 920 -34.06 3.03 26.06
CA TYR A 920 -33.57 4.40 25.86
C TYR A 920 -34.27 5.06 24.67
N SER A 921 -34.26 6.40 24.59
CA SER A 921 -34.99 7.13 23.58
C SER A 921 -34.30 7.09 22.17
N LYS A 922 -35.09 7.31 21.12
CA LYS A 922 -34.56 7.49 19.74
C LYS A 922 -33.59 8.68 19.65
N GLU A 923 -33.89 9.79 20.33
CA GLU A 923 -33.02 10.96 20.36
C GLU A 923 -31.65 10.59 20.91
N LYS A 924 -31.59 9.84 22.04
CA LYS A 924 -30.33 9.37 22.60
C LYS A 924 -29.58 8.45 21.64
N ALA A 925 -30.27 7.56 20.95
CA ALA A 925 -29.69 6.63 20.00
C ALA A 925 -29.06 7.37 18.79
N PHE A 926 -29.83 8.23 18.13
CA PHE A 926 -29.49 8.78 16.82
C PHE A 926 -28.92 10.20 16.86
N PHE A 927 -29.32 11.02 17.85
CA PHE A 927 -29.00 12.44 17.91
C PHE A 927 -28.49 12.87 19.30
N PRO A 928 -27.47 12.18 19.86
CA PRO A 928 -27.01 12.43 21.22
C PRO A 928 -26.37 13.81 21.43
N LEU A 929 -25.91 14.46 20.38
CA LEU A 929 -25.35 15.83 20.42
C LEU A 929 -25.94 16.70 19.29
N ARG A 930 -26.06 18.00 19.56
CA ARG A 930 -26.74 18.96 18.67
C ARG A 930 -26.12 19.04 17.27
N TYR A 931 -24.80 18.91 17.14
CA TYR A 931 -24.13 19.01 15.85
C TYR A 931 -24.53 17.87 14.89
N ILE A 932 -24.92 16.72 15.42
CA ILE A 932 -25.32 15.55 14.62
C ILE A 932 -26.60 15.82 13.82
N ASN A 933 -27.45 16.71 14.29
CA ASN A 933 -28.73 17.04 13.59
C ASN A 933 -28.48 17.67 12.21
N ALA A 934 -27.36 18.36 12.03
CA ALA A 934 -27.04 19.03 10.78
C ALA A 934 -26.37 18.11 9.75
N ASP A 935 -25.59 17.13 10.20
CA ASP A 935 -24.82 16.24 9.34
C ASP A 935 -24.70 14.83 9.95
N LYS A 936 -25.83 14.11 9.95
CA LYS A 936 -25.90 12.74 10.48
C LYS A 936 -25.25 11.74 9.50
N TYR A 937 -24.23 11.03 9.95
CA TYR A 937 -23.79 9.82 9.28
C TYR A 937 -24.72 8.66 9.67
N TRP A 938 -25.25 7.98 8.67
CA TRP A 938 -26.08 6.79 8.86
C TRP A 938 -25.25 5.53 8.58
N PRO A 939 -24.88 4.74 9.61
CA PRO A 939 -24.20 3.48 9.37
C PRO A 939 -25.08 2.56 8.53
N PRO A 940 -24.51 1.98 7.44
CA PRO A 940 -25.30 1.13 6.53
C PRO A 940 -25.69 -0.21 7.16
N VAL A 941 -24.95 -0.68 8.17
CA VAL A 941 -25.17 -1.93 8.89
C VAL A 941 -25.05 -1.71 10.40
N GLY A 942 -25.70 -2.56 11.18
CA GLY A 942 -25.48 -2.66 12.61
C GLY A 942 -24.14 -3.34 12.94
N ARG A 943 -23.95 -3.74 14.20
CA ARG A 943 -22.70 -4.43 14.62
C ARG A 943 -22.53 -5.73 13.86
N VAL A 944 -21.38 -5.87 13.17
CA VAL A 944 -21.08 -7.04 12.34
C VAL A 944 -20.68 -8.23 13.20
N ASP A 945 -21.25 -9.41 12.93
CA ASP A 945 -20.88 -10.66 13.60
C ASP A 945 -19.62 -11.26 12.93
N ASN A 946 -18.46 -10.95 13.50
CA ASN A 946 -17.18 -11.45 13.04
C ASN A 946 -17.00 -12.96 13.27
N VAL A 947 -17.58 -13.51 14.33
CA VAL A 947 -17.44 -14.93 14.68
C VAL A 947 -18.23 -15.80 13.73
N LEU A 948 -19.46 -15.41 13.43
CA LEU A 948 -20.30 -16.11 12.44
C LEU A 948 -19.64 -16.11 11.07
N GLY A 949 -19.12 -14.94 10.62
CA GLY A 949 -18.46 -14.80 9.33
C GLY A 949 -17.16 -15.62 9.19
N ASP A 950 -16.37 -15.81 10.27
CA ASP A 950 -15.19 -16.67 10.23
C ASP A 950 -15.53 -18.18 10.28
N ARG A 951 -16.66 -18.54 10.90
CA ARG A 951 -17.16 -19.94 10.92
C ARG A 951 -17.76 -20.34 9.58
N ASN A 952 -18.42 -19.40 8.90
CA ASN A 952 -19.09 -19.59 7.60
C ASN A 952 -18.44 -18.70 6.57
N LEU A 953 -17.21 -19.03 6.17
CA LEU A 953 -16.38 -18.17 5.32
C LEU A 953 -16.91 -18.12 3.89
N ILE A 954 -17.45 -16.97 3.48
CA ILE A 954 -17.86 -16.65 2.11
C ILE A 954 -17.01 -15.44 1.67
N CYS A 955 -16.19 -15.61 0.63
CA CYS A 955 -15.27 -14.58 0.13
C CYS A 955 -15.52 -14.25 -1.36
N THR A 956 -16.71 -14.54 -1.83
CA THR A 956 -17.21 -14.26 -3.19
C THR A 956 -18.41 -13.33 -3.11
N CYS A 957 -18.76 -12.69 -4.22
CA CYS A 957 -20.01 -11.96 -4.31
C CYS A 957 -21.18 -12.93 -4.11
N PRO A 958 -22.16 -12.59 -3.26
CA PRO A 958 -23.30 -13.46 -2.99
C PRO A 958 -24.14 -13.68 -4.25
N PRO A 959 -24.71 -14.87 -4.48
CA PRO A 959 -25.56 -15.14 -5.62
C PRO A 959 -26.84 -14.27 -5.59
N MET A 960 -27.43 -14.02 -6.75
CA MET A 960 -28.60 -13.12 -6.90
C MET A 960 -29.83 -13.62 -6.18
N GLU A 961 -29.99 -14.91 -6.05
CA GLU A 961 -31.10 -15.54 -5.33
C GLU A 961 -31.20 -15.03 -3.89
N GLU A 962 -30.07 -14.80 -3.24
CA GLU A 962 -30.02 -14.22 -1.90
C GLU A 962 -30.48 -12.76 -1.82
N TYR A 963 -30.44 -12.02 -2.94
CA TYR A 963 -30.98 -10.66 -3.00
C TYR A 963 -32.52 -10.65 -3.22
N LEU A 964 -33.05 -11.70 -3.82
CA LEU A 964 -34.50 -11.86 -4.04
C LEU A 964 -35.21 -12.27 -2.74
N GLU A 965 -34.61 -13.20 -1.98
CA GLU A 965 -35.16 -13.65 -0.68
C GLU A 965 -35.18 -12.54 0.37
N ALA A 966 -34.27 -11.57 0.30
CA ALA A 966 -34.24 -10.43 1.22
C ALA A 966 -35.28 -9.32 0.87
N ALA A 967 -35.96 -9.41 -0.26
CA ALA A 967 -36.95 -8.45 -0.73
C ALA A 967 -38.40 -8.88 -0.45
N GLU A 968 -38.65 -10.14 -0.03
CA GLU A 968 -39.89 -10.65 0.51
C GLU A 968 -39.93 -10.51 2.05
#